data_ba8c4100244667a78dec10ed77d1a71e
#
_entry.id   ba8c4100244667a78dec10ed77d1a71e
#
_cell.length_a   1.000
_cell.length_b   1.000
_cell.length_c   1.000
_cell.angle_alpha   90.00
_cell.angle_beta   90.00
_cell.angle_gamma   90.00
#
_symmetry.space_group_name_H-M   'P 1'
#
loop_
_entity.id
_entity.type
_entity.pdbx_description
1 polymer ?
#
loop_
_entity_poly.entity_id
_entity_poly.type
_entity_poly.pdbx_seq_one_letter_code
_entity_poly.pdbx_strand_id
1 'polypeptide(L)'
;MAQDRMMEIIDGATTAFGPYWTSPQPASAVLADIRALGIRVLSDLPAAVLREQIPADIAEAHLSTDAVSPHTGKAMERPGFMAPPRAADTAVAVTMALSILEQPGIHPAGEALRSLLEAVREELTQISATSIDSWGRGISPVLQSVHLAALAPSLRPSEYVRYRIMTETPRRPTRTTRDIEQRARKIPTMFWPPWTIRLAPPEGIHARALAPVLAALLLIPDSRTSLDQAAGLIGDAIDGTEVSRLLQEVDDLPQWPDIATALDRLADYLDANSTPIDYGRRRLLDYTGLLPHDRWLEICRHTGTPPGTGRRERIARSQLFQRLSGLPAESAPDDLGGPDSAEFRATSLRFTALQTPELAHALQQEALNFLASHHIHDEPMTWQPPATLLAGLSLPGPDPAHVDLPRLHQLVRERQHPVQHAAQVLGTTVEAIRHVLDEHPAPAPPLTKSTARAAGRIRQQARQAIPAERFTRLYLDEHRSLQQIATLTGFSRRVLTDLAKEYGIPLREGPKDYKRRGTVERAWLIEQYVHRRRTLPDLAREAGMSTANMARWAKTHNVPLRPRGGSSHSQVLRAIDQASRAPSILRPALGGQGASERLSRFAAASDYPSLGAAASGLGLNTFTLVAQINRIERELGGPLLVRAERGRPMTLTPLGKKVLKAIRKMQDNTMP
;
A
#
# COMPACT_ATOMS: atom_id res chain seq x y z
N MET A 1 51.74 27.23 6.65
CA MET A 1 50.30 26.95 6.46
C MET A 1 49.65 26.34 7.71
N ALA A 2 49.94 25.10 8.15
CA ALA A 2 49.29 24.52 9.34
C ALA A 2 49.60 25.32 10.65
N GLN A 3 50.84 25.75 10.84
CA GLN A 3 51.23 26.58 11.96
C GLN A 3 50.50 27.95 11.95
N ASP A 4 50.42 28.61 10.80
CA ASP A 4 49.77 29.91 10.68
C ASP A 4 48.27 29.80 10.99
N ARG A 5 47.61 28.73 10.49
CA ARG A 5 46.22 28.45 10.82
C ARG A 5 46.00 28.17 12.31
N MET A 6 46.92 27.46 12.95
CA MET A 6 46.86 27.23 14.41
C MET A 6 46.95 28.53 15.19
N MET A 7 47.84 29.45 14.76
CA MET A 7 47.96 30.77 15.41
C MET A 7 46.69 31.61 15.20
N GLU A 8 46.13 31.62 13.98
CA GLU A 8 44.84 32.28 13.71
C GLU A 8 43.72 31.77 14.63
N ILE A 9 43.66 30.46 14.86
CA ILE A 9 42.66 29.84 15.74
C ILE A 9 42.91 30.25 17.21
N ILE A 10 44.17 30.24 17.65
CA ILE A 10 44.53 30.59 19.03
C ILE A 10 44.27 32.07 19.34
N ASP A 11 44.59 32.95 18.41
CA ASP A 11 44.44 34.40 18.55
C ASP A 11 42.98 34.87 18.38
N GLY A 12 42.13 34.04 17.77
CA GLY A 12 40.71 34.31 17.53
C GLY A 12 39.82 33.95 18.71
N ALA A 13 38.83 34.79 19.04
CA ALA A 13 37.79 34.44 20.02
C ALA A 13 36.82 33.37 19.52
N THR A 14 36.47 33.41 18.22
CA THR A 14 35.65 32.46 17.48
C THR A 14 36.30 32.15 16.15
N THR A 15 36.08 30.92 15.67
CA THR A 15 36.70 30.43 14.45
C THR A 15 35.59 30.10 13.43
N ALA A 16 35.74 30.65 12.20
CA ALA A 16 34.81 30.46 11.11
C ALA A 16 35.60 30.13 9.81
N PHE A 17 35.87 28.86 9.57
CA PHE A 17 36.47 28.36 8.31
C PHE A 17 35.99 26.94 8.06
N GLY A 18 36.08 26.46 6.84
CA GLY A 18 35.70 25.11 6.46
C GLY A 18 34.30 24.73 6.98
N PRO A 19 34.15 23.60 7.70
CA PRO A 19 32.87 23.18 8.30
C PRO A 19 32.37 24.10 9.42
N TYR A 20 33.22 24.98 10.01
CA TYR A 20 32.82 25.96 11.02
C TYR A 20 32.21 27.24 10.44
N TRP A 21 32.16 27.40 9.11
CA TRP A 21 31.68 28.64 8.49
C TRP A 21 30.20 28.91 8.81
N THR A 22 29.35 27.88 8.74
CA THR A 22 27.93 28.02 9.03
C THR A 22 27.59 27.98 10.53
N SER A 23 28.50 27.45 11.33
CA SER A 23 28.35 27.34 12.81
C SER A 23 29.68 27.66 13.50
N PRO A 24 30.06 28.94 13.60
CA PRO A 24 31.31 29.34 14.25
C PRO A 24 31.43 28.78 15.68
N GLN A 25 32.61 28.25 15.99
CA GLN A 25 32.91 27.63 17.30
C GLN A 25 33.96 28.42 18.08
N PRO A 26 33.95 28.36 19.43
CA PRO A 26 35.04 28.91 20.23
C PRO A 26 36.36 28.24 19.87
N ALA A 27 37.45 28.99 19.90
CA ALA A 27 38.81 28.49 19.64
C ALA A 27 39.12 27.20 20.44
N SER A 28 38.74 27.16 21.71
CA SER A 28 38.92 25.98 22.58
C SER A 28 38.23 24.70 22.05
N ALA A 29 37.07 24.83 21.43
CA ALA A 29 36.36 23.70 20.84
C ALA A 29 37.03 23.24 19.54
N VAL A 30 37.45 24.17 18.66
CA VAL A 30 38.20 23.83 17.44
C VAL A 30 39.54 23.17 17.76
N LEU A 31 40.24 23.65 18.78
CA LEU A 31 41.48 23.02 19.26
C LEU A 31 41.23 21.62 19.86
N ALA A 32 40.08 21.41 20.48
CA ALA A 32 39.67 20.08 20.95
C ALA A 32 39.40 19.15 19.79
N ASP A 33 38.75 19.63 18.71
CA ASP A 33 38.51 18.89 17.49
C ASP A 33 39.81 18.50 16.80
N ILE A 34 40.72 19.44 16.58
CA ILE A 34 42.05 19.18 16.00
C ILE A 34 42.79 18.11 16.83
N ARG A 35 42.77 18.22 18.15
CA ARG A 35 43.38 17.24 19.04
C ARG A 35 42.74 15.87 18.91
N ALA A 36 41.40 15.78 18.88
CA ALA A 36 40.68 14.54 18.78
C ALA A 36 40.99 13.81 17.45
N LEU A 37 40.97 14.53 16.33
CA LEU A 37 41.37 14.02 15.03
C LEU A 37 42.83 13.61 14.99
N GLY A 38 43.75 14.50 15.46
CA GLY A 38 45.16 14.24 15.45
C GLY A 38 45.57 12.99 16.20
N ILE A 39 44.95 12.73 17.35
CA ILE A 39 45.22 11.50 18.10
C ILE A 39 44.75 10.26 17.36
N ARG A 40 43.59 10.32 16.70
CA ARG A 40 43.13 9.22 15.85
C ARG A 40 44.08 8.97 14.68
N VAL A 41 44.56 10.01 14.05
CA VAL A 41 45.59 9.90 13.00
C VAL A 41 46.84 9.18 13.53
N LEU A 42 47.33 9.56 14.70
CA LEU A 42 48.54 8.95 15.24
C LEU A 42 48.35 7.53 15.77
N SER A 43 47.14 7.18 16.25
CA SER A 43 46.86 5.87 16.82
C SER A 43 46.48 4.84 15.77
N ASP A 44 45.76 5.28 14.74
CA ASP A 44 44.94 4.37 13.91
C ASP A 44 45.39 4.37 12.45
N LEU A 45 46.19 5.37 11.96
CA LEU A 45 46.59 5.39 10.55
C LEU A 45 47.84 4.57 10.26
N PRO A 46 47.79 3.69 9.23
CA PRO A 46 48.97 2.98 8.75
C PRO A 46 50.06 3.93 8.23
N ALA A 47 51.33 3.58 8.46
CA ALA A 47 52.48 4.38 7.98
C ALA A 47 52.47 4.65 6.46
N ALA A 48 51.92 3.74 5.67
CA ALA A 48 51.77 3.90 4.21
C ALA A 48 50.86 5.09 3.87
N VAL A 49 49.71 5.20 4.52
CA VAL A 49 48.72 6.28 4.32
C VAL A 49 49.30 7.63 4.76
N LEU A 50 50.05 7.66 5.88
CA LEU A 50 50.73 8.88 6.35
C LEU A 50 51.75 9.40 5.33
N ARG A 51 52.54 8.51 4.70
CA ARG A 51 53.53 8.89 3.67
C ARG A 51 52.91 9.48 2.41
N GLU A 52 51.67 9.11 2.08
CA GLU A 52 50.97 9.62 0.91
C GLU A 52 50.36 11.02 1.15
N GLN A 53 49.97 11.30 2.40
CA GLN A 53 49.12 12.47 2.70
C GLN A 53 49.88 13.63 3.33
N ILE A 54 51.09 13.41 3.86
CA ILE A 54 51.88 14.46 4.48
C ILE A 54 53.28 14.58 3.87
N PRO A 55 53.95 15.75 3.98
CA PRO A 55 55.29 15.93 3.47
C PRO A 55 56.26 14.87 4.01
N ALA A 56 57.13 14.37 3.12
CA ALA A 56 57.98 13.20 3.41
C ALA A 56 58.93 13.42 4.60
N ASP A 57 59.43 14.63 4.78
CA ASP A 57 60.30 15.02 5.89
C ASP A 57 59.58 14.91 7.26
N ILE A 58 58.32 15.31 7.32
CA ILE A 58 57.49 15.21 8.52
C ILE A 58 57.10 13.74 8.76
N ALA A 59 56.71 13.01 7.71
CA ALA A 59 56.36 11.60 7.81
C ALA A 59 57.54 10.77 8.34
N GLU A 60 58.74 10.92 7.76
CA GLU A 60 59.92 10.20 8.15
C GLU A 60 60.39 10.58 9.55
N ALA A 61 60.28 11.86 9.96
CA ALA A 61 60.58 12.30 11.32
C ALA A 61 59.66 11.67 12.36
N HIS A 62 58.40 11.39 12.01
CA HIS A 62 57.46 10.68 12.86
C HIS A 62 57.76 9.16 12.89
N LEU A 63 58.02 8.54 11.74
CA LEU A 63 58.18 7.10 11.56
C LEU A 63 59.59 6.58 11.91
N SER A 64 60.63 7.46 11.86
CA SER A 64 62.04 7.06 12.09
C SER A 64 62.40 6.76 13.54
N THR A 65 61.42 6.67 14.44
CA THR A 65 61.70 6.47 15.85
C THR A 65 61.34 5.04 16.29
N ASP A 66 62.27 4.13 16.07
CA ASP A 66 62.33 2.81 16.72
C ASP A 66 62.78 2.84 18.19
N ALA A 67 62.73 4.00 18.80
CA ALA A 67 63.17 4.11 20.20
C ALA A 67 61.98 4.12 21.14
N VAL A 68 61.76 2.99 21.77
CA VAL A 68 60.96 2.80 22.96
C VAL A 68 61.16 3.94 23.96
N SER A 69 60.25 4.89 23.96
CA SER A 69 60.12 5.84 25.07
C SER A 69 59.19 5.22 26.11
N PRO A 70 59.64 4.97 27.35
CA PRO A 70 58.84 4.31 28.40
C PRO A 70 57.58 5.05 28.80
N HIS A 71 57.35 6.25 28.25
CA HIS A 71 56.21 7.12 28.56
C HIS A 71 55.07 7.05 27.54
N THR A 72 55.26 6.39 26.38
CA THR A 72 54.23 6.30 25.33
C THR A 72 53.05 5.39 25.72
N GLY A 73 53.25 4.34 26.52
CA GLY A 73 52.20 3.43 26.94
C GLY A 73 51.08 4.09 27.77
N LYS A 74 51.44 5.05 28.66
CA LYS A 74 50.44 5.71 29.52
C LYS A 74 49.68 6.86 28.83
N ALA A 75 50.33 7.53 27.86
CA ALA A 75 49.68 8.60 27.08
C ALA A 75 48.68 8.00 26.08
N MET A 76 48.90 6.78 25.58
CA MET A 76 47.98 6.07 24.69
C MET A 76 46.80 5.42 25.42
N GLU A 77 46.86 5.22 26.75
CA GLU A 77 45.73 4.69 27.54
C GLU A 77 44.52 5.65 27.62
N ARG A 78 44.70 6.93 27.26
CA ARG A 78 43.61 7.93 27.24
C ARG A 78 43.75 8.86 26.02
N PRO A 79 43.44 8.38 24.83
CA PRO A 79 43.47 9.20 23.63
C PRO A 79 42.57 10.44 23.80
N GLY A 80 43.01 11.57 23.30
CA GLY A 80 42.24 12.84 23.33
C GLY A 80 42.42 13.70 24.59
N PHE A 81 43.21 13.25 25.58
CA PHE A 81 43.42 14.01 26.84
C PHE A 81 44.75 14.74 26.93
N MET A 82 45.77 14.37 26.19
CA MET A 82 47.11 14.97 26.24
C MET A 82 47.62 15.29 24.83
N ALA A 83 48.40 16.36 24.73
CA ALA A 83 49.09 16.68 23.48
C ALA A 83 50.21 15.63 23.22
N PRO A 84 50.51 15.32 21.94
CA PRO A 84 51.63 14.44 21.60
C PRO A 84 52.94 15.00 22.17
N PRO A 85 53.79 14.13 22.73
CA PRO A 85 55.04 14.60 23.41
C PRO A 85 56.12 15.07 22.45
N ARG A 86 56.06 14.67 21.16
CA ARG A 86 57.08 15.03 20.16
C ARG A 86 56.54 16.05 19.15
N ALA A 87 57.43 16.96 18.71
CA ALA A 87 57.04 17.96 17.72
C ALA A 87 56.64 17.35 16.38
N ALA A 88 57.31 16.27 15.94
CA ALA A 88 56.95 15.55 14.72
C ALA A 88 55.54 14.95 14.78
N ASP A 89 55.20 14.31 15.93
CA ASP A 89 53.84 13.75 16.12
C ASP A 89 52.79 14.87 16.12
N THR A 90 53.08 15.99 16.80
CA THR A 90 52.20 17.16 16.75
C THR A 90 52.04 17.71 15.34
N ALA A 91 53.14 17.79 14.57
CA ALA A 91 53.09 18.28 13.18
C ALA A 91 52.22 17.36 12.28
N VAL A 92 52.39 16.04 12.39
CA VAL A 92 51.54 15.06 11.69
C VAL A 92 50.09 15.23 12.10
N ALA A 93 49.81 15.20 13.41
CA ALA A 93 48.46 15.31 13.96
C ALA A 93 47.73 16.57 13.50
N VAL A 94 48.36 17.70 13.60
CA VAL A 94 47.77 19.01 13.23
C VAL A 94 47.60 19.13 11.72
N THR A 95 48.61 18.73 10.92
CA THR A 95 48.52 18.82 9.46
C THR A 95 47.35 17.96 8.92
N MET A 96 47.22 16.72 9.39
CA MET A 96 46.17 15.84 9.00
C MET A 96 44.79 16.28 9.50
N ALA A 97 44.68 16.75 10.74
CA ALA A 97 43.43 17.29 11.28
C ALA A 97 42.95 18.51 10.46
N LEU A 98 43.87 19.44 10.16
CA LEU A 98 43.55 20.61 9.33
C LEU A 98 43.22 20.28 7.89
N SER A 99 43.83 19.26 7.28
CA SER A 99 43.47 18.83 5.92
C SER A 99 41.99 18.37 5.83
N ILE A 100 41.46 17.85 6.93
CA ILE A 100 40.03 17.49 7.05
C ILE A 100 39.19 18.74 7.35
N LEU A 101 39.60 19.54 8.33
CA LEU A 101 38.79 20.66 8.83
C LEU A 101 38.87 21.94 7.95
N GLU A 102 39.74 22.01 6.97
CA GLU A 102 39.79 23.11 6.00
C GLU A 102 38.93 22.85 4.75
N GLN A 103 38.32 21.68 4.65
CA GLN A 103 37.40 21.37 3.54
C GLN A 103 36.16 22.30 3.58
N PRO A 104 35.60 22.66 2.40
CA PRO A 104 34.54 23.67 2.31
C PRO A 104 33.18 23.12 2.78
N GLY A 105 32.99 22.95 4.08
CA GLY A 105 31.74 22.50 4.71
C GLY A 105 31.80 21.09 5.29
N ILE A 106 30.69 20.66 5.88
CA ILE A 106 30.60 19.42 6.68
C ILE A 106 30.73 18.17 5.80
N HIS A 107 30.07 18.12 4.64
CA HIS A 107 30.10 16.95 3.76
C HIS A 107 31.49 16.70 3.15
N PRO A 108 32.15 17.69 2.52
CA PRO A 108 33.53 17.51 2.07
C PRO A 108 34.50 17.13 3.19
N ALA A 109 34.36 17.72 4.38
CA ALA A 109 35.16 17.33 5.53
C ALA A 109 34.87 15.89 5.99
N GLY A 110 33.60 15.45 5.89
CA GLY A 110 33.18 14.07 6.12
C GLY A 110 33.79 13.10 5.13
N GLU A 111 33.87 13.45 3.83
CA GLU A 111 34.55 12.65 2.81
C GLU A 111 36.04 12.50 3.09
N ALA A 112 36.70 13.60 3.47
CA ALA A 112 38.11 13.57 3.86
C ALA A 112 38.34 12.72 5.13
N LEU A 113 37.43 12.78 6.10
CA LEU A 113 37.48 11.95 7.32
C LEU A 113 37.20 10.47 7.02
N ARG A 114 36.40 10.14 6.00
CA ARG A 114 36.03 8.77 5.64
C ARG A 114 37.23 7.91 5.30
N SER A 115 38.20 8.43 4.54
CA SER A 115 39.40 7.70 4.20
C SER A 115 40.22 7.29 5.45
N LEU A 116 40.21 8.16 6.49
CA LEU A 116 40.79 7.83 7.81
C LEU A 116 40.00 6.71 8.49
N LEU A 117 38.67 6.77 8.50
CA LEU A 117 37.81 5.77 9.14
C LEU A 117 37.86 4.40 8.42
N GLU A 118 38.01 4.38 7.10
CA GLU A 118 38.15 3.14 6.32
C GLU A 118 39.48 2.43 6.62
N ALA A 119 40.56 3.18 6.70
CA ALA A 119 41.85 2.63 7.12
C ALA A 119 41.81 1.99 8.52
N VAL A 120 41.05 2.59 9.44
CA VAL A 120 40.83 2.06 10.81
C VAL A 120 39.92 0.84 10.80
N ARG A 121 38.94 0.76 9.91
CA ARG A 121 37.99 -0.36 9.80
C ARG A 121 38.66 -1.67 9.41
N GLU A 122 39.71 -1.61 8.59
CA GLU A 122 40.49 -2.78 8.20
C GLU A 122 41.23 -3.42 9.39
N GLU A 123 41.41 -2.68 10.49
CA GLU A 123 42.15 -3.11 11.68
C GLU A 123 41.31 -3.50 12.92
N LEU A 124 39.97 -3.64 12.89
CA LEU A 124 39.21 -4.29 13.99
C LEU A 124 38.21 -3.48 14.82
N THR A 125 37.87 -2.25 14.53
CA THR A 125 36.91 -1.51 15.38
C THR A 125 35.57 -1.24 14.73
N GLN A 126 34.47 -1.60 15.38
CA GLN A 126 33.13 -1.16 14.96
C GLN A 126 33.02 0.36 15.18
N ILE A 127 33.02 1.12 14.09
CA ILE A 127 32.80 2.55 14.11
C ILE A 127 31.29 2.80 14.01
N SER A 128 30.75 3.52 14.99
CA SER A 128 29.31 3.87 15.09
C SER A 128 29.13 5.38 15.26
N ALA A 129 27.91 5.87 15.13
CA ALA A 129 27.58 7.28 15.34
C ALA A 129 27.98 7.83 16.74
N THR A 130 28.22 6.94 17.71
CA THR A 130 28.65 7.33 19.09
C THR A 130 30.14 7.16 19.33
N SER A 131 30.90 6.54 18.42
CA SER A 131 32.34 6.29 18.62
C SER A 131 33.13 7.58 18.81
N ILE A 132 32.68 8.70 18.22
CA ILE A 132 33.31 10.01 18.37
C ILE A 132 33.37 10.49 19.82
N ASP A 133 32.47 10.05 20.70
CA ASP A 133 32.44 10.44 22.10
C ASP A 133 33.70 9.98 22.88
N SER A 134 34.36 8.96 22.37
CA SER A 134 35.62 8.43 22.92
C SER A 134 36.87 9.14 22.40
N TRP A 135 36.75 10.03 21.38
CA TRP A 135 37.90 10.65 20.73
C TRP A 135 38.54 11.78 21.55
N GLY A 136 37.75 12.40 22.46
CA GLY A 136 38.29 13.45 23.33
C GLY A 136 37.19 14.20 24.08
N ARG A 137 37.61 15.06 25.02
CA ARG A 137 36.68 15.98 25.71
C ARG A 137 36.57 17.31 24.97
N GLY A 138 35.36 17.87 24.97
CA GLY A 138 35.11 19.20 24.41
C GLY A 138 34.98 19.21 22.87
N ILE A 139 34.75 18.06 22.27
CA ILE A 139 34.48 17.93 20.82
C ILE A 139 33.26 18.78 20.47
N SER A 140 33.38 19.57 19.40
CA SER A 140 32.33 20.45 18.95
C SER A 140 31.16 19.69 18.30
N PRO A 141 29.95 20.26 18.25
CA PRO A 141 28.85 19.74 17.44
C PRO A 141 29.20 19.66 15.95
N VAL A 142 30.08 20.53 15.45
CA VAL A 142 30.53 20.54 14.05
C VAL A 142 31.35 19.29 13.72
N LEU A 143 32.33 18.90 14.57
CA LEU A 143 33.07 17.66 14.36
C LEU A 143 32.15 16.43 14.48
N GLN A 144 31.14 16.45 15.34
CA GLN A 144 30.13 15.40 15.39
C GLN A 144 29.34 15.29 14.06
N SER A 145 29.02 16.43 13.46
CA SER A 145 28.35 16.47 12.13
C SER A 145 29.27 15.95 11.02
N VAL A 146 30.54 16.33 11.02
CA VAL A 146 31.56 15.81 10.08
C VAL A 146 31.71 14.30 10.21
N HIS A 147 31.75 13.78 11.44
CA HIS A 147 31.81 12.34 11.69
C HIS A 147 30.57 11.59 11.17
N LEU A 148 29.36 12.12 11.39
CA LEU A 148 28.13 11.54 10.86
C LEU A 148 28.12 11.55 9.32
N ALA A 149 28.58 12.62 8.70
CA ALA A 149 28.73 12.70 7.24
C ALA A 149 29.76 11.68 6.71
N ALA A 150 30.84 11.44 7.44
CA ALA A 150 31.83 10.42 7.09
C ALA A 150 31.24 9.00 7.13
N LEU A 151 30.34 8.72 8.06
CA LEU A 151 29.68 7.43 8.22
C LEU A 151 28.56 7.18 7.21
N ALA A 152 28.09 8.19 6.47
CA ALA A 152 26.91 8.13 5.60
C ALA A 152 26.80 6.85 4.76
N PRO A 153 27.84 6.36 4.03
CA PRO A 153 27.74 5.15 3.22
C PRO A 153 27.57 3.85 4.00
N SER A 154 27.85 3.87 5.30
CA SER A 154 27.78 2.68 6.16
C SER A 154 26.56 2.67 7.07
N LEU A 155 25.78 3.73 7.08
CA LEU A 155 24.55 3.84 7.87
C LEU A 155 23.43 3.03 7.21
N ARG A 156 22.55 2.47 8.06
CA ARG A 156 21.29 1.92 7.58
C ARG A 156 20.41 3.07 7.07
N PRO A 157 19.52 2.82 6.09
CA PRO A 157 18.66 3.89 5.58
C PRO A 157 17.86 4.63 6.66
N SER A 158 17.39 3.92 7.71
CA SER A 158 16.70 4.55 8.85
C SER A 158 17.61 5.43 9.71
N GLU A 159 18.89 5.09 9.83
CA GLU A 159 19.89 5.90 10.53
C GLU A 159 20.29 7.12 9.70
N TYR A 160 20.36 6.96 8.39
CA TYR A 160 20.62 8.04 7.44
C TYR A 160 19.57 9.16 7.59
N VAL A 161 18.29 8.79 7.62
CA VAL A 161 17.18 9.73 7.90
C VAL A 161 17.25 10.25 9.35
N ARG A 162 17.52 9.38 10.32
CA ARG A 162 17.58 9.72 11.75
C ARG A 162 18.59 10.84 12.05
N TYR A 163 19.78 10.69 11.49
CA TYR A 163 20.88 11.65 11.70
C TYR A 163 20.82 12.82 10.72
N ARG A 164 19.82 12.86 9.83
CA ARG A 164 19.59 13.95 8.89
C ARG A 164 20.82 14.21 8.00
N ILE A 165 21.35 13.13 7.44
CA ILE A 165 22.63 13.16 6.71
C ILE A 165 22.63 14.14 5.54
N MET A 166 21.48 14.35 4.86
CA MET A 166 21.37 15.27 3.74
C MET A 166 21.26 16.74 4.09
N THR A 167 21.16 17.06 5.37
CA THR A 167 21.14 18.47 5.80
C THR A 167 22.57 19.05 5.89
N GLU A 168 22.67 20.37 5.92
CA GLU A 168 23.97 21.05 6.10
C GLU A 168 24.63 20.67 7.44
N THR A 169 23.87 20.27 8.41
CA THR A 169 24.34 19.91 9.77
C THR A 169 23.75 18.59 10.23
N PRO A 170 24.29 17.46 9.77
CA PRO A 170 23.94 16.15 10.33
C PRO A 170 24.09 16.14 11.84
N ARG A 171 23.15 15.55 12.56
CA ARG A 171 23.18 15.59 14.03
C ARG A 171 22.55 14.36 14.68
N ARG A 172 22.90 14.14 15.93
CA ARG A 172 22.25 13.11 16.75
C ARG A 172 20.84 13.55 17.17
N PRO A 173 19.96 12.58 17.44
CA PRO A 173 18.60 12.86 17.85
C PRO A 173 18.51 13.73 19.11
N THR A 174 17.79 14.83 19.00
CA THR A 174 17.51 15.77 20.09
C THR A 174 16.04 15.80 20.49
N ARG A 175 15.13 15.31 19.64
CA ARG A 175 13.69 15.33 19.87
C ARG A 175 13.28 14.34 20.95
N THR A 176 12.38 14.79 21.82
CA THR A 176 11.78 13.96 22.87
C THR A 176 10.65 13.09 22.30
N THR A 177 10.24 12.06 23.04
CA THR A 177 9.07 11.24 22.70
C THR A 177 7.82 12.10 22.52
N ARG A 178 7.63 13.11 23.37
CA ARG A 178 6.48 14.03 23.29
C ARG A 178 6.47 14.83 21.97
N ASP A 179 7.63 15.30 21.50
CA ASP A 179 7.73 16.02 20.23
C ASP A 179 7.31 15.12 19.07
N ILE A 180 7.72 13.85 19.10
CA ILE A 180 7.38 12.87 18.07
C ILE A 180 5.91 12.49 18.11
N GLU A 181 5.31 12.32 19.28
CA GLU A 181 3.85 12.12 19.43
C GLU A 181 3.07 13.31 18.87
N GLN A 182 3.54 14.54 19.11
CA GLN A 182 2.92 15.74 18.54
C GLN A 182 3.06 15.77 17.02
N ARG A 183 4.22 15.39 16.47
CA ARG A 183 4.42 15.29 15.02
C ARG A 183 3.48 14.21 14.43
N ALA A 184 3.36 13.04 15.07
CA ALA A 184 2.47 11.95 14.63
C ALA A 184 1.00 12.35 14.52
N ARG A 185 0.54 13.25 15.39
CA ARG A 185 -0.84 13.80 15.32
C ARG A 185 -1.09 14.63 14.07
N LYS A 186 -0.05 15.17 13.44
CA LYS A 186 -0.13 16.00 12.24
C LYS A 186 -0.10 15.21 10.93
N ILE A 187 0.22 13.91 10.99
CA ILE A 187 0.51 13.06 9.83
C ILE A 187 -0.63 12.06 9.61
N PRO A 188 -1.25 12.00 8.41
CA PRO A 188 -2.15 10.91 8.06
C PRO A 188 -1.37 9.62 7.80
N THR A 189 -1.89 8.48 8.23
CA THR A 189 -1.26 7.15 8.00
C THR A 189 -1.04 6.88 6.51
N MET A 190 -2.04 7.21 5.69
CA MET A 190 -1.96 7.10 4.22
C MET A 190 -1.25 8.28 3.56
N PHE A 191 -0.33 8.89 4.26
CA PHE A 191 0.46 10.03 3.78
C PHE A 191 -0.32 10.95 2.80
N TRP A 192 0.18 12.12 2.50
CA TRP A 192 -0.50 13.04 1.57
C TRP A 192 -0.33 12.53 0.12
N PRO A 193 -1.43 12.32 -0.64
CA PRO A 193 -1.36 11.75 -1.98
C PRO A 193 -0.38 12.44 -2.92
N PRO A 194 -0.33 13.79 -3.06
CA PRO A 194 0.62 14.43 -3.97
C PRO A 194 2.07 14.20 -3.56
N TRP A 195 2.35 14.11 -2.26
CA TRP A 195 3.68 13.79 -1.76
C TRP A 195 4.04 12.33 -2.05
N THR A 196 3.12 11.41 -1.75
CA THR A 196 3.33 9.99 -2.05
C THR A 196 3.60 9.76 -3.54
N ILE A 197 2.83 10.41 -4.42
CA ILE A 197 2.99 10.29 -5.87
C ILE A 197 4.37 10.76 -6.32
N ARG A 198 4.85 11.88 -5.78
CA ARG A 198 6.16 12.45 -6.09
C ARG A 198 7.32 11.59 -5.59
N LEU A 199 7.15 10.96 -4.43
CA LEU A 199 8.19 10.17 -3.77
C LEU A 199 8.19 8.69 -4.20
N ALA A 200 7.11 8.20 -4.81
CA ALA A 200 7.01 6.83 -5.28
C ALA A 200 7.58 6.67 -6.69
N PRO A 201 8.43 5.66 -6.94
CA PRO A 201 8.85 5.34 -8.30
C PRO A 201 7.64 4.89 -9.14
N PRO A 202 7.63 5.15 -10.46
CA PRO A 202 6.52 4.79 -11.34
C PRO A 202 6.38 3.28 -11.50
N GLU A 203 7.44 2.52 -11.26
CA GLU A 203 7.50 1.06 -11.34
C GLU A 203 8.08 0.46 -10.07
N GLY A 204 7.72 -0.77 -9.75
CA GLY A 204 8.21 -1.50 -8.59
C GLY A 204 7.33 -1.31 -7.36
N ILE A 205 7.53 -0.26 -6.59
CA ILE A 205 6.80 -0.02 -5.33
C ILE A 205 5.49 0.73 -5.61
N HIS A 206 4.38 0.13 -5.22
CA HIS A 206 3.09 0.81 -5.33
C HIS A 206 2.99 1.97 -4.32
N ALA A 207 2.59 3.15 -4.80
CA ALA A 207 2.40 4.35 -3.97
C ALA A 207 1.53 4.09 -2.72
N ARG A 208 0.52 3.21 -2.85
CA ARG A 208 -0.33 2.81 -1.72
C ARG A 208 0.42 2.04 -0.62
N ALA A 209 1.36 1.19 -0.98
CA ALA A 209 2.20 0.47 -0.01
C ALA A 209 3.24 1.40 0.61
N LEU A 210 3.74 2.37 -0.17
CA LEU A 210 4.72 3.34 0.28
C LEU A 210 4.13 4.41 1.21
N ALA A 211 2.85 4.75 1.08
CA ALA A 211 2.22 5.81 1.87
C ALA A 211 2.38 5.64 3.40
N PRO A 212 2.03 4.51 4.03
CA PRO A 212 2.24 4.33 5.47
C PRO A 212 3.71 4.24 5.85
N VAL A 213 4.59 3.80 4.96
CA VAL A 213 6.05 3.80 5.17
C VAL A 213 6.56 5.23 5.29
N LEU A 214 6.20 6.11 4.34
CA LEU A 214 6.59 7.53 4.37
C LEU A 214 6.05 8.24 5.62
N ALA A 215 4.83 7.90 6.05
CA ALA A 215 4.25 8.44 7.27
C ALA A 215 5.04 8.02 8.52
N ALA A 216 5.44 6.75 8.63
CA ALA A 216 6.30 6.26 9.71
C ALA A 216 7.70 6.87 9.65
N LEU A 217 8.31 6.93 8.45
CA LEU A 217 9.63 7.51 8.24
C LEU A 217 9.70 8.99 8.64
N LEU A 218 8.61 9.74 8.50
CA LEU A 218 8.58 11.15 8.89
C LEU A 218 8.71 11.35 10.42
N LEU A 219 8.57 10.29 11.22
CA LEU A 219 8.81 10.33 12.67
C LEU A 219 10.26 10.03 13.06
N ILE A 220 11.10 9.63 12.10
CA ILE A 220 12.48 9.21 12.35
C ILE A 220 13.48 10.38 12.41
N PRO A 221 13.38 11.44 11.56
CA PRO A 221 14.33 12.54 11.60
C PRO A 221 14.45 13.14 13.00
N ASP A 222 15.72 13.24 13.49
CA ASP A 222 16.07 13.83 14.79
C ASP A 222 15.43 13.10 16.01
N SER A 223 15.02 11.82 15.86
CA SER A 223 14.35 11.05 16.91
C SER A 223 15.07 9.72 17.25
N ARG A 224 14.84 9.22 18.46
CA ARG A 224 15.29 7.87 18.89
C ARG A 224 14.21 6.81 18.69
N THR A 225 13.07 7.18 18.12
CA THR A 225 11.94 6.29 17.88
C THR A 225 12.35 5.14 16.95
N SER A 226 11.98 3.90 17.29
CA SER A 226 12.18 2.76 16.41
C SER A 226 11.15 2.76 15.28
N LEU A 227 11.38 1.96 14.22
CA LEU A 227 10.42 1.85 13.12
C LEU A 227 9.08 1.26 13.57
N ASP A 228 9.08 0.29 14.51
CA ASP A 228 7.86 -0.28 15.10
C ASP A 228 7.09 0.76 15.93
N GLN A 229 7.80 1.54 16.77
CA GLN A 229 7.17 2.61 17.51
C GLN A 229 6.57 3.69 16.59
N ALA A 230 7.28 4.03 15.52
CA ALA A 230 6.79 4.98 14.52
C ALA A 230 5.52 4.46 13.82
N ALA A 231 5.50 3.18 13.43
CA ALA A 231 4.33 2.53 12.85
C ALA A 231 3.14 2.56 13.81
N GLY A 232 3.34 2.23 15.09
CA GLY A 232 2.31 2.29 16.13
C GLY A 232 1.73 3.69 16.32
N LEU A 233 2.57 4.73 16.33
CA LEU A 233 2.13 6.12 16.49
C LEU A 233 1.24 6.63 15.35
N ILE A 234 1.35 6.05 14.16
CA ILE A 234 0.51 6.42 13.01
C ILE A 234 -0.70 5.48 12.80
N GLY A 235 -0.94 4.50 13.69
CA GLY A 235 -2.16 3.67 13.68
C GLY A 235 -1.98 2.23 13.19
N ASP A 236 -0.82 1.62 13.35
CA ASP A 236 -0.52 0.19 13.13
C ASP A 236 -0.95 -0.38 11.77
N ALA A 237 -1.01 0.46 10.72
CA ALA A 237 -1.35 0.01 9.38
C ALA A 237 -0.22 -0.78 8.70
N ILE A 238 0.97 -0.73 9.27
CA ILE A 238 2.19 -1.38 8.80
C ILE A 238 3.06 -1.67 10.04
N ASP A 239 3.89 -2.70 10.01
CA ASP A 239 4.87 -2.98 11.05
C ASP A 239 6.28 -2.49 10.68
N GLY A 240 7.19 -2.41 11.67
CA GLY A 240 8.54 -1.91 11.46
C GLY A 240 9.38 -2.79 10.52
N THR A 241 9.07 -4.07 10.41
CA THR A 241 9.75 -4.98 9.48
C THR A 241 9.43 -4.62 8.04
N GLU A 242 8.15 -4.38 7.76
CA GLU A 242 7.71 -3.98 6.43
C GLU A 242 8.19 -2.56 6.09
N VAL A 243 8.20 -1.64 7.07
CA VAL A 243 8.82 -0.31 6.90
C VAL A 243 10.29 -0.46 6.52
N SER A 244 11.06 -1.31 7.23
CA SER A 244 12.47 -1.54 6.95
C SER A 244 12.71 -2.14 5.56
N ARG A 245 11.88 -3.11 5.16
CA ARG A 245 11.96 -3.75 3.85
C ARG A 245 11.72 -2.76 2.69
N LEU A 246 10.63 -2.00 2.75
CA LEU A 246 10.31 -1.02 1.71
C LEU A 246 11.29 0.16 1.71
N LEU A 247 11.80 0.55 2.87
CA LEU A 247 12.83 1.57 2.97
C LEU A 247 14.12 1.14 2.27
N GLN A 248 14.51 -0.14 2.35
CA GLN A 248 15.66 -0.65 1.62
C GLN A 248 15.46 -0.55 0.09
N GLU A 249 14.25 -0.88 -0.41
CA GLU A 249 13.93 -0.73 -1.83
C GLU A 249 13.96 0.74 -2.29
N VAL A 250 13.60 1.69 -1.40
CA VAL A 250 13.67 3.14 -1.70
C VAL A 250 15.10 3.66 -1.65
N ASP A 251 15.93 3.14 -0.75
CA ASP A 251 17.36 3.48 -0.63
C ASP A 251 18.17 3.09 -1.87
N ASP A 252 17.78 2.02 -2.55
CA ASP A 252 18.39 1.59 -3.81
C ASP A 252 18.09 2.53 -5.00
N LEU A 253 17.20 3.51 -4.84
CA LEU A 253 16.87 4.47 -5.88
C LEU A 253 17.95 5.56 -6.00
N PRO A 254 18.34 5.96 -7.23
CA PRO A 254 19.26 7.10 -7.43
C PRO A 254 18.76 8.42 -6.79
N GLN A 255 17.45 8.54 -6.58
CA GLN A 255 16.80 9.73 -5.99
C GLN A 255 16.72 9.68 -4.46
N TRP A 256 17.27 8.65 -3.82
CA TRP A 256 17.22 8.52 -2.36
C TRP A 256 17.69 9.77 -1.59
N PRO A 257 18.80 10.42 -1.96
CA PRO A 257 19.23 11.65 -1.26
C PRO A 257 18.18 12.76 -1.31
N ASP A 258 17.50 12.93 -2.43
CA ASP A 258 16.43 13.92 -2.58
C ASP A 258 15.16 13.52 -1.82
N ILE A 259 14.84 12.24 -1.75
CA ILE A 259 13.73 11.70 -0.93
C ILE A 259 14.02 11.96 0.56
N ALA A 260 15.22 11.66 1.04
CA ALA A 260 15.62 11.94 2.41
C ALA A 260 15.55 13.44 2.73
N THR A 261 16.02 14.29 1.80
CA THR A 261 15.91 15.76 1.93
C THR A 261 14.45 16.22 2.01
N ALA A 262 13.56 15.63 1.21
CA ALA A 262 12.13 15.94 1.27
C ALA A 262 11.53 15.60 2.63
N LEU A 263 11.89 14.44 3.20
CA LEU A 263 11.44 14.03 4.54
C LEU A 263 11.98 14.96 5.63
N ASP A 264 13.24 15.37 5.56
CA ASP A 264 13.84 16.31 6.50
C ASP A 264 13.17 17.68 6.48
N ARG A 265 12.96 18.25 5.28
CA ARG A 265 12.25 19.53 5.09
C ARG A 265 10.81 19.47 5.61
N LEU A 266 10.13 18.36 5.38
CA LEU A 266 8.76 18.18 5.83
C LEU A 266 8.70 18.00 7.36
N ALA A 267 9.63 17.27 7.95
CA ALA A 267 9.72 17.13 9.40
C ALA A 267 9.94 18.49 10.08
N ASP A 268 10.86 19.31 9.55
CA ASP A 268 11.10 20.67 10.05
C ASP A 268 9.88 21.56 9.90
N TYR A 269 9.20 21.47 8.75
CA TYR A 269 7.98 22.23 8.53
C TYR A 269 6.89 21.87 9.55
N LEU A 270 6.67 20.57 9.79
CA LEU A 270 5.68 20.12 10.77
C LEU A 270 6.05 20.48 12.20
N ASP A 271 7.34 20.50 12.54
CA ASP A 271 7.78 20.92 13.88
C ASP A 271 7.59 22.43 14.09
N ALA A 272 7.85 23.22 13.05
CA ALA A 272 7.79 24.68 13.13
C ALA A 272 6.36 25.26 12.99
N ASN A 273 5.44 24.52 12.38
CA ASN A 273 4.10 25.02 12.04
C ASN A 273 2.99 24.21 12.70
N SER A 274 1.91 24.87 13.06
CA SER A 274 0.65 24.21 13.38
C SER A 274 -0.01 23.68 12.11
N THR A 275 -0.68 22.52 12.22
CA THR A 275 -1.50 21.98 11.13
C THR A 275 -2.98 22.11 11.47
N PRO A 276 -3.86 22.32 10.47
CA PRO A 276 -5.28 22.52 10.75
C PRO A 276 -6.00 21.20 11.10
N ILE A 277 -5.36 20.04 10.97
CA ILE A 277 -5.94 18.72 11.24
C ILE A 277 -5.14 18.01 12.32
N ASP A 278 -5.87 17.44 13.30
CA ASP A 278 -5.33 16.52 14.29
C ASP A 278 -5.72 15.08 13.93
N TYR A 279 -4.85 14.39 13.17
CA TYR A 279 -5.08 13.00 12.79
C TYR A 279 -5.05 12.04 13.99
N GLY A 280 -4.34 12.37 15.07
CA GLY A 280 -4.39 11.58 16.31
C GLY A 280 -5.79 11.53 16.91
N ARG A 281 -6.50 12.66 16.93
CA ARG A 281 -7.90 12.75 17.35
C ARG A 281 -8.82 12.05 16.37
N ARG A 282 -8.63 12.28 15.06
CA ARG A 282 -9.51 11.71 14.02
C ARG A 282 -9.44 10.19 13.93
N ARG A 283 -8.30 9.56 14.22
CA ARG A 283 -8.16 8.09 14.25
C ARG A 283 -9.03 7.44 15.32
N LEU A 284 -9.37 8.17 16.38
CA LEU A 284 -10.11 7.66 17.54
C LEU A 284 -11.62 7.93 17.45
N LEU A 285 -12.13 8.56 16.38
CA LEU A 285 -13.55 8.83 16.22
C LEU A 285 -14.32 7.54 15.97
N ASP A 286 -15.57 7.51 16.44
CA ASP A 286 -16.54 6.47 16.06
C ASP A 286 -17.15 6.82 14.70
N TYR A 287 -16.80 6.03 13.69
CA TYR A 287 -17.24 6.25 12.30
C TYR A 287 -18.55 5.54 11.94
N THR A 288 -19.23 4.86 12.86
CA THR A 288 -20.46 4.09 12.58
C THR A 288 -21.59 4.95 11.96
N GLY A 289 -21.62 6.25 12.28
CA GLY A 289 -22.57 7.21 11.72
C GLY A 289 -22.15 7.88 10.40
N LEU A 290 -21.00 7.52 9.82
CA LEU A 290 -20.50 8.17 8.60
C LEU A 290 -21.35 7.78 7.37
N LEU A 291 -21.95 8.78 6.72
CA LEU A 291 -22.77 8.64 5.53
C LEU A 291 -23.89 7.58 5.67
N PRO A 292 -24.94 7.83 6.47
CA PRO A 292 -26.07 6.91 6.60
C PRO A 292 -26.75 6.63 5.25
N HIS A 293 -27.39 5.47 5.12
CA HIS A 293 -28.03 5.03 3.88
C HIS A 293 -29.02 6.07 3.31
N ASP A 294 -29.86 6.65 4.16
CA ASP A 294 -30.83 7.66 3.72
C ASP A 294 -30.15 8.93 3.19
N ARG A 295 -29.06 9.35 3.83
CA ARG A 295 -28.24 10.48 3.35
C ARG A 295 -27.57 10.18 2.01
N TRP A 296 -27.05 8.97 1.82
CA TRP A 296 -26.52 8.53 0.51
C TRP A 296 -27.59 8.62 -0.58
N LEU A 297 -28.81 8.13 -0.30
CA LEU A 297 -29.92 8.19 -1.25
C LEU A 297 -30.35 9.65 -1.55
N GLU A 298 -30.34 10.52 -0.55
CA GLU A 298 -30.63 11.94 -0.69
C GLU A 298 -29.58 12.64 -1.57
N ILE A 299 -28.29 12.44 -1.28
CA ILE A 299 -27.18 12.96 -2.08
C ILE A 299 -27.31 12.49 -3.53
N CYS A 300 -27.53 11.19 -3.76
CA CYS A 300 -27.71 10.64 -5.10
C CYS A 300 -28.88 11.27 -5.85
N ARG A 301 -29.97 11.59 -5.16
CA ARG A 301 -31.14 12.23 -5.76
C ARG A 301 -30.84 13.67 -6.16
N HIS A 302 -30.18 14.44 -5.30
CA HIS A 302 -29.83 15.83 -5.57
C HIS A 302 -28.78 15.97 -6.68
N THR A 303 -27.79 15.09 -6.69
CA THR A 303 -26.69 15.14 -7.68
C THR A 303 -27.01 14.41 -8.99
N GLY A 304 -28.18 13.77 -9.10
CA GLY A 304 -28.54 12.95 -10.27
C GLY A 304 -27.68 11.67 -10.41
N THR A 305 -26.96 11.28 -9.36
CA THR A 305 -26.08 10.11 -9.34
C THR A 305 -26.91 8.84 -9.10
N PRO A 306 -26.76 7.77 -9.91
CA PRO A 306 -27.41 6.49 -9.62
C PRO A 306 -26.87 5.89 -8.31
N PRO A 307 -27.71 5.55 -7.31
CA PRO A 307 -27.26 5.05 -6.00
C PRO A 307 -26.57 3.68 -6.07
N GLY A 308 -26.84 2.92 -7.14
CA GLY A 308 -26.27 1.58 -7.31
C GLY A 308 -26.95 0.52 -6.43
N THR A 309 -26.26 -0.62 -6.22
CA THR A 309 -26.74 -1.78 -5.46
C THR A 309 -26.09 -1.92 -4.09
N GLY A 310 -25.81 -0.82 -3.40
CA GLY A 310 -25.14 -0.79 -2.10
C GLY A 310 -23.61 -0.77 -2.17
N ARG A 311 -22.98 -1.29 -3.26
CA ARG A 311 -21.53 -1.27 -3.41
C ARG A 311 -20.96 0.14 -3.54
N ARG A 312 -21.64 1.03 -4.29
CA ARG A 312 -21.20 2.44 -4.44
C ARG A 312 -21.23 3.19 -3.12
N GLU A 313 -22.25 2.98 -2.33
CA GLU A 313 -22.38 3.54 -0.99
C GLU A 313 -21.22 3.11 -0.09
N ARG A 314 -20.91 1.81 -0.02
CA ARG A 314 -19.76 1.31 0.75
C ARG A 314 -18.44 1.90 0.29
N ILE A 315 -18.23 2.06 -1.03
CA ILE A 315 -17.02 2.70 -1.55
C ILE A 315 -16.97 4.17 -1.14
N ALA A 316 -18.09 4.91 -1.22
CA ALA A 316 -18.15 6.30 -0.80
C ALA A 316 -17.81 6.43 0.71
N ARG A 317 -18.39 5.58 1.57
CA ARG A 317 -18.08 5.54 3.00
C ARG A 317 -16.61 5.23 3.27
N SER A 318 -16.07 4.21 2.64
CA SER A 318 -14.67 3.81 2.77
C SER A 318 -13.69 4.91 2.34
N GLN A 319 -14.01 5.65 1.27
CA GLN A 319 -13.21 6.81 0.85
C GLN A 319 -13.31 7.99 1.82
N LEU A 320 -14.52 8.28 2.33
CA LEU A 320 -14.69 9.32 3.34
C LEU A 320 -13.96 8.95 4.64
N PHE A 321 -14.04 7.69 5.08
CA PHE A 321 -13.30 7.18 6.22
C PHE A 321 -11.79 7.41 6.05
N GLN A 322 -11.21 6.98 4.93
CA GLN A 322 -9.79 7.17 4.66
C GLN A 322 -9.39 8.65 4.66
N ARG A 323 -10.18 9.52 4.05
CA ARG A 323 -9.89 10.97 3.99
C ARG A 323 -10.00 11.64 5.36
N LEU A 324 -10.95 11.23 6.20
CA LEU A 324 -11.16 11.80 7.52
C LEU A 324 -10.16 11.27 8.54
N SER A 325 -10.04 9.97 8.67
CA SER A 325 -9.17 9.32 9.67
C SER A 325 -7.69 9.37 9.31
N GLY A 326 -7.37 9.47 8.02
CA GLY A 326 -6.02 9.26 7.49
C GLY A 326 -5.59 7.80 7.47
N LEU A 327 -6.40 6.85 7.97
CA LEU A 327 -6.13 5.41 7.96
C LEU A 327 -6.41 4.81 6.57
N PRO A 328 -5.84 3.63 6.26
CA PRO A 328 -6.24 2.90 5.05
C PRO A 328 -7.71 2.49 5.11
N ALA A 329 -8.34 2.42 3.94
CA ALA A 329 -9.75 2.02 3.84
C ALA A 329 -10.05 0.63 4.42
N GLU A 330 -9.05 -0.24 4.48
CA GLU A 330 -9.12 -1.58 5.08
C GLU A 330 -9.22 -1.58 6.59
N SER A 331 -8.76 -0.50 7.23
CA SER A 331 -8.88 -0.30 8.69
C SER A 331 -10.26 0.22 9.11
N ALA A 332 -11.17 0.45 8.13
CA ALA A 332 -12.53 0.87 8.44
C ALA A 332 -13.29 -0.26 9.17
N PRO A 333 -14.22 0.06 10.08
CA PRO A 333 -15.15 -0.90 10.66
C PRO A 333 -15.86 -1.73 9.58
N ASP A 334 -16.24 -2.98 9.86
CA ASP A 334 -16.78 -3.94 8.88
C ASP A 334 -17.98 -3.42 8.08
N ASP A 335 -18.81 -2.60 8.69
CA ASP A 335 -19.99 -1.98 8.07
C ASP A 335 -19.63 -0.79 7.14
N LEU A 336 -18.48 -0.16 7.33
CA LEU A 336 -17.98 0.95 6.51
C LEU A 336 -16.94 0.49 5.50
N GLY A 337 -16.08 -0.44 5.90
CA GLY A 337 -15.03 -1.00 5.06
C GLY A 337 -15.56 -1.89 3.96
N GLY A 338 -14.84 -1.95 2.88
CA GLY A 338 -15.05 -2.99 1.89
C GLY A 338 -14.31 -4.25 2.28
N PRO A 339 -14.78 -5.45 1.88
CA PRO A 339 -13.96 -6.63 1.99
C PRO A 339 -12.64 -6.40 1.21
N ASP A 340 -11.53 -6.85 1.75
CA ASP A 340 -10.23 -6.80 1.06
C ASP A 340 -10.21 -7.80 -0.12
N SER A 341 -10.99 -7.48 -1.14
CA SER A 341 -11.10 -8.25 -2.37
C SER A 341 -10.56 -7.44 -3.55
N ALA A 342 -9.92 -8.12 -4.50
CA ALA A 342 -9.46 -7.51 -5.74
C ALA A 342 -10.60 -6.80 -6.49
N GLU A 343 -11.82 -7.34 -6.41
CA GLU A 343 -13.01 -6.75 -7.03
C GLU A 343 -13.44 -5.44 -6.36
N PHE A 344 -13.40 -5.36 -5.03
CA PHE A 344 -13.70 -4.12 -4.31
C PHE A 344 -12.66 -3.04 -4.63
N ARG A 345 -11.38 -3.40 -4.60
CA ARG A 345 -10.28 -2.49 -4.98
C ARG A 345 -10.44 -1.96 -6.41
N ALA A 346 -10.71 -2.84 -7.37
CA ALA A 346 -10.94 -2.43 -8.77
C ALA A 346 -12.14 -1.50 -8.94
N THR A 347 -13.21 -1.71 -8.15
CA THR A 347 -14.40 -0.86 -8.20
C THR A 347 -14.17 0.48 -7.51
N SER A 348 -13.41 0.49 -6.41
CA SER A 348 -12.98 1.71 -5.72
C SER A 348 -12.12 2.60 -6.63
N LEU A 349 -11.23 2.00 -7.42
CA LEU A 349 -10.45 2.72 -8.44
C LEU A 349 -11.32 3.43 -9.48
N ARG A 350 -12.45 2.83 -9.87
CA ARG A 350 -13.38 3.41 -10.85
C ARG A 350 -14.28 4.48 -10.26
N PHE A 351 -14.49 4.47 -8.94
CA PHE A 351 -15.42 5.40 -8.29
C PHE A 351 -14.97 6.85 -8.43
N THR A 352 -13.68 7.15 -8.28
CA THR A 352 -13.11 8.49 -8.47
C THR A 352 -13.44 9.04 -9.86
N ALA A 353 -13.29 8.21 -10.91
CA ALA A 353 -13.64 8.61 -12.27
C ALA A 353 -15.16 8.82 -12.47
N LEU A 354 -16.01 8.27 -11.62
CA LEU A 354 -17.47 8.44 -11.68
C LEU A 354 -17.97 9.67 -10.90
N GLN A 355 -17.16 10.22 -10.00
CA GLN A 355 -17.53 11.41 -9.23
C GLN A 355 -17.69 12.61 -10.17
N THR A 356 -18.77 13.36 -9.98
CA THR A 356 -18.96 14.68 -10.58
C THR A 356 -18.68 15.75 -9.53
N PRO A 357 -18.44 17.02 -9.92
CA PRO A 357 -18.24 18.11 -8.96
C PRO A 357 -19.35 18.19 -7.91
N GLU A 358 -20.61 18.02 -8.33
CA GLU A 358 -21.77 18.05 -7.44
C GLU A 358 -21.76 16.91 -6.42
N LEU A 359 -21.41 15.69 -6.86
CA LEU A 359 -21.30 14.53 -5.96
C LEU A 359 -20.14 14.70 -4.99
N ALA A 360 -18.97 15.12 -5.48
CA ALA A 360 -17.79 15.34 -4.65
C ALA A 360 -18.06 16.42 -3.59
N HIS A 361 -18.69 17.53 -3.98
CA HIS A 361 -19.08 18.60 -3.05
C HIS A 361 -20.08 18.09 -1.99
N ALA A 362 -21.10 17.34 -2.39
CA ALA A 362 -22.09 16.80 -1.45
C ALA A 362 -21.47 15.82 -0.45
N LEU A 363 -20.54 14.97 -0.90
CA LEU A 363 -19.79 14.07 -0.03
C LEU A 363 -18.85 14.83 0.93
N GLN A 364 -18.22 15.90 0.45
CA GLN A 364 -17.42 16.79 1.29
C GLN A 364 -18.24 17.45 2.39
N GLN A 365 -19.44 17.94 2.06
CA GLN A 365 -20.34 18.52 3.05
C GLN A 365 -20.78 17.49 4.09
N GLU A 366 -21.07 16.26 3.67
CA GLU A 366 -21.42 15.19 4.60
C GLU A 366 -20.26 14.83 5.53
N ALA A 367 -19.02 14.81 5.03
CA ALA A 367 -17.82 14.64 5.85
C ALA A 367 -17.64 15.75 6.89
N LEU A 368 -17.89 17.01 6.51
CA LEU A 368 -17.84 18.16 7.44
C LEU A 368 -18.97 18.10 8.47
N ASN A 369 -20.18 17.69 8.07
CA ASN A 369 -21.29 17.47 9.00
C ASN A 369 -20.97 16.36 10.02
N PHE A 370 -20.33 15.28 9.57
CA PHE A 370 -19.85 14.21 10.43
C PHE A 370 -18.82 14.73 11.45
N LEU A 371 -17.83 15.51 11.04
CA LEU A 371 -16.87 16.14 11.95
C LEU A 371 -17.57 17.06 12.96
N ALA A 372 -18.51 17.88 12.50
CA ALA A 372 -19.29 18.77 13.36
C ALA A 372 -20.10 18.00 14.42
N SER A 373 -20.67 16.83 14.08
CA SER A 373 -21.36 15.97 15.05
C SER A 373 -20.45 15.41 16.14
N HIS A 374 -19.13 15.36 15.87
CA HIS A 374 -18.08 15.01 16.83
C HIS A 374 -17.39 16.22 17.46
N HIS A 375 -18.04 17.40 17.43
CA HIS A 375 -17.51 18.67 17.98
C HIS A 375 -16.19 19.14 17.35
N ILE A 376 -15.99 18.83 16.06
CA ILE A 376 -14.84 19.27 15.26
C ILE A 376 -15.37 20.25 14.20
N HIS A 377 -15.24 21.55 14.47
CA HIS A 377 -15.82 22.60 13.61
C HIS A 377 -14.78 23.36 12.78
N ASP A 378 -13.54 23.41 13.25
CA ASP A 378 -12.49 24.28 12.68
C ASP A 378 -11.48 23.53 11.80
N GLU A 379 -11.69 22.24 11.54
CA GLU A 379 -10.81 21.44 10.73
C GLU A 379 -11.38 21.24 9.31
N PRO A 380 -10.58 21.46 8.23
CA PRO A 380 -10.98 21.11 6.88
C PRO A 380 -11.07 19.58 6.72
N MET A 381 -11.80 19.10 5.70
CA MET A 381 -11.86 17.66 5.43
C MET A 381 -10.47 17.08 5.18
N THR A 382 -9.68 17.72 4.34
CA THR A 382 -8.30 17.35 4.00
C THR A 382 -7.38 18.56 4.04
N TRP A 383 -6.11 18.30 4.27
CA TRP A 383 -5.04 19.30 4.22
C TRP A 383 -3.76 18.62 3.73
N GLN A 384 -2.87 19.38 3.13
CA GLN A 384 -1.56 18.90 2.68
C GLN A 384 -0.48 19.95 2.89
N PRO A 385 0.77 19.53 3.15
CA PRO A 385 1.90 20.44 3.25
C PRO A 385 2.19 21.15 1.92
N PRO A 386 2.82 22.35 1.95
CA PRO A 386 3.14 23.09 0.74
C PRO A 386 4.05 22.30 -0.21
N ALA A 387 3.69 22.23 -1.48
CA ALA A 387 4.50 21.58 -2.51
C ALA A 387 5.86 22.28 -2.74
N THR A 388 6.00 23.56 -2.32
CA THR A 388 7.26 24.31 -2.39
C THR A 388 8.40 23.67 -1.61
N LEU A 389 8.10 22.84 -0.60
CA LEU A 389 9.10 22.06 0.14
C LEU A 389 9.82 21.02 -0.75
N LEU A 390 9.22 20.62 -1.86
CA LEU A 390 9.80 19.72 -2.85
C LEU A 390 10.57 20.44 -3.96
N ALA A 391 10.63 21.77 -3.93
CA ALA A 391 11.29 22.56 -4.96
C ALA A 391 12.80 22.24 -5.03
N GLY A 392 13.31 22.08 -6.26
CA GLY A 392 14.71 21.78 -6.53
C GLY A 392 15.14 20.34 -6.30
N LEU A 393 14.22 19.43 -5.93
CA LEU A 393 14.51 18.01 -5.73
C LEU A 393 14.18 17.20 -7.00
N SER A 394 15.08 16.26 -7.33
CA SER A 394 14.88 15.28 -8.39
C SER A 394 14.18 14.06 -7.83
N LEU A 395 12.85 14.02 -7.91
CA LEU A 395 12.02 12.98 -7.31
C LEU A 395 11.61 11.93 -8.36
N PRO A 396 11.47 10.64 -7.97
CA PRO A 396 11.21 9.55 -8.91
C PRO A 396 9.82 9.62 -9.56
N GLY A 397 8.81 10.11 -8.83
CA GLY A 397 7.43 10.09 -9.28
C GLY A 397 7.01 11.34 -10.06
N PRO A 398 5.92 11.24 -10.84
CA PRO A 398 5.44 12.36 -11.66
C PRO A 398 4.84 13.46 -10.78
N ASP A 399 4.86 14.70 -11.30
CA ASP A 399 4.16 15.81 -10.68
C ASP A 399 2.68 15.82 -11.12
N PRO A 400 1.72 15.63 -10.20
CA PRO A 400 0.31 15.68 -10.54
C PRO A 400 -0.15 17.01 -11.13
N ALA A 401 0.54 18.10 -10.81
CA ALA A 401 0.22 19.43 -11.33
C ALA A 401 0.48 19.57 -12.85
N HIS A 402 1.27 18.70 -13.44
CA HIS A 402 1.55 18.70 -14.88
C HIS A 402 0.53 17.89 -15.71
N VAL A 403 -0.47 17.28 -15.08
CA VAL A 403 -1.52 16.53 -15.79
C VAL A 403 -2.43 17.50 -16.55
N ASP A 404 -2.59 17.27 -17.85
CA ASP A 404 -3.54 18.04 -18.70
C ASP A 404 -4.98 17.74 -18.27
N LEU A 405 -5.54 18.60 -17.43
CA LEU A 405 -6.88 18.46 -16.85
C LEU A 405 -8.00 18.42 -17.91
N PRO A 406 -8.07 19.35 -18.90
CA PRO A 406 -9.04 19.27 -19.98
C PRO A 406 -9.00 17.92 -20.72
N ARG A 407 -7.82 17.47 -21.05
CA ARG A 407 -7.62 16.19 -21.74
C ARG A 407 -8.02 15.01 -20.90
N LEU A 408 -7.70 15.02 -19.60
CA LEU A 408 -8.13 14.00 -18.64
C LEU A 408 -9.66 13.92 -18.57
N HIS A 409 -10.35 15.07 -18.41
CA HIS A 409 -11.81 15.12 -18.37
C HIS A 409 -12.43 14.57 -19.65
N GLN A 410 -11.87 14.90 -20.82
CA GLN A 410 -12.30 14.36 -22.11
C GLN A 410 -12.18 12.82 -22.15
N LEU A 411 -11.03 12.26 -21.75
CA LEU A 411 -10.79 10.82 -21.78
C LEU A 411 -11.78 10.07 -20.87
N VAL A 412 -12.04 10.59 -19.68
CA VAL A 412 -12.88 9.92 -18.67
C VAL A 412 -14.37 10.04 -19.02
N ARG A 413 -14.85 11.19 -19.50
CA ARG A 413 -16.28 11.45 -19.73
C ARG A 413 -16.76 11.18 -21.14
N GLU A 414 -16.07 11.68 -22.14
CA GLU A 414 -16.52 11.56 -23.54
C GLU A 414 -16.21 10.19 -24.10
N ARG A 415 -15.00 9.69 -23.83
CA ARG A 415 -14.51 8.42 -24.37
C ARG A 415 -14.73 7.23 -23.43
N GLN A 416 -15.13 7.48 -22.18
CA GLN A 416 -15.36 6.48 -21.13
C GLN A 416 -14.18 5.51 -20.93
N HIS A 417 -12.95 6.02 -21.11
CA HIS A 417 -11.75 5.20 -20.94
C HIS A 417 -11.51 4.87 -19.47
N PRO A 418 -10.98 3.69 -19.17
CA PRO A 418 -10.50 3.35 -17.83
C PRO A 418 -9.39 4.30 -17.37
N VAL A 419 -9.27 4.52 -16.07
CA VAL A 419 -8.23 5.38 -15.47
C VAL A 419 -6.81 4.96 -15.90
N GLN A 420 -6.58 3.65 -16.02
CA GLN A 420 -5.30 3.08 -16.50
C GLN A 420 -4.97 3.55 -17.92
N HIS A 421 -5.95 3.56 -18.81
CA HIS A 421 -5.73 4.04 -20.18
C HIS A 421 -5.50 5.55 -20.21
N ALA A 422 -6.21 6.32 -19.38
CA ALA A 422 -5.96 7.75 -19.25
C ALA A 422 -4.53 8.04 -18.75
N ALA A 423 -4.03 7.27 -17.80
CA ALA A 423 -2.67 7.35 -17.30
C ALA A 423 -1.63 7.09 -18.41
N GLN A 424 -1.82 6.04 -19.22
CA GLN A 424 -0.95 5.74 -20.37
C GLN A 424 -0.95 6.85 -21.41
N VAL A 425 -2.13 7.38 -21.76
CA VAL A 425 -2.27 8.46 -22.77
C VAL A 425 -1.62 9.78 -22.31
N LEU A 426 -1.67 10.05 -21.00
CA LEU A 426 -1.13 11.27 -20.39
C LEU A 426 0.31 11.11 -19.89
N GLY A 427 0.92 9.94 -20.07
CA GLY A 427 2.32 9.68 -19.67
C GLY A 427 2.56 9.80 -18.16
N THR A 428 1.59 9.38 -17.34
CA THR A 428 1.66 9.51 -15.88
C THR A 428 1.16 8.23 -15.18
N THR A 429 1.14 8.22 -13.84
CA THR A 429 0.67 7.09 -13.05
C THR A 429 -0.85 7.12 -12.82
N VAL A 430 -1.43 5.95 -12.51
CA VAL A 430 -2.85 5.82 -12.17
C VAL A 430 -3.18 6.62 -10.91
N GLU A 431 -2.26 6.65 -9.96
CA GLU A 431 -2.37 7.39 -8.70
C GLU A 431 -2.42 8.90 -8.93
N ALA A 432 -1.60 9.43 -9.85
CA ALA A 432 -1.64 10.84 -10.23
C ALA A 432 -2.99 11.21 -10.88
N ILE A 433 -3.48 10.37 -11.81
CA ILE A 433 -4.81 10.58 -12.42
C ILE A 433 -5.92 10.57 -11.37
N ARG A 434 -5.86 9.63 -10.43
CA ARG A 434 -6.88 9.55 -9.35
C ARG A 434 -6.84 10.77 -8.46
N HIS A 435 -5.65 11.20 -8.05
CA HIS A 435 -5.50 12.40 -7.23
C HIS A 435 -6.04 13.64 -7.95
N VAL A 436 -5.71 13.83 -9.23
CA VAL A 436 -6.20 14.96 -10.01
C VAL A 436 -7.73 14.92 -10.17
N LEU A 437 -8.33 13.72 -10.35
CA LEU A 437 -9.79 13.57 -10.41
C LEU A 437 -10.47 13.74 -9.03
N ASP A 438 -9.77 13.48 -7.95
CA ASP A 438 -10.26 13.73 -6.58
C ASP A 438 -10.30 15.24 -6.25
N GLU A 439 -9.29 15.99 -6.71
CA GLU A 439 -9.22 17.45 -6.54
C GLU A 439 -10.09 18.19 -7.58
N HIS A 440 -10.13 17.68 -8.80
CA HIS A 440 -10.82 18.26 -9.93
C HIS A 440 -11.74 17.24 -10.61
N PRO A 441 -12.87 16.89 -9.99
CA PRO A 441 -13.80 15.91 -10.53
C PRO A 441 -14.30 16.30 -11.93
N ALA A 442 -14.31 15.35 -12.85
CA ALA A 442 -14.76 15.60 -14.20
C ALA A 442 -16.28 15.90 -14.22
N PRO A 443 -16.75 16.99 -14.88
CA PRO A 443 -18.16 17.33 -14.96
C PRO A 443 -18.95 16.24 -15.71
N ALA A 444 -20.22 16.04 -15.36
CA ALA A 444 -21.08 15.14 -16.10
C ALA A 444 -21.16 15.57 -17.57
N PRO A 445 -21.17 14.61 -18.53
CA PRO A 445 -21.35 14.98 -19.93
C PRO A 445 -22.69 15.67 -20.10
N PRO A 446 -22.78 16.75 -20.87
CA PRO A 446 -24.04 17.46 -21.08
C PRO A 446 -25.06 16.48 -21.69
N LEU A 447 -26.22 16.38 -21.04
CA LEU A 447 -27.34 15.63 -21.60
C LEU A 447 -27.65 16.22 -22.98
N THR A 448 -27.37 15.47 -24.04
CA THR A 448 -27.72 15.92 -25.38
C THR A 448 -29.23 16.16 -25.42
N LYS A 449 -29.67 17.31 -25.94
CA LYS A 449 -31.11 17.66 -26.01
C LYS A 449 -31.93 16.56 -26.69
N SER A 450 -31.30 15.74 -27.53
CA SER A 450 -31.89 14.59 -28.18
C SER A 450 -32.19 13.42 -27.23
N THR A 451 -31.29 13.10 -26.29
CA THR A 451 -31.48 11.99 -25.33
C THR A 451 -32.52 12.35 -24.27
N ALA A 452 -32.52 13.59 -23.77
CA ALA A 452 -33.53 14.08 -22.83
C ALA A 452 -34.92 14.13 -23.49
N ARG A 453 -35.02 14.61 -24.72
CA ARG A 453 -36.28 14.64 -25.49
C ARG A 453 -36.77 13.22 -25.86
N ALA A 454 -35.86 12.29 -26.16
CA ALA A 454 -36.21 10.89 -26.44
C ALA A 454 -36.74 10.17 -25.19
N ALA A 455 -36.08 10.36 -24.03
CA ALA A 455 -36.52 9.80 -22.75
C ALA A 455 -37.88 10.37 -22.30
N GLY A 456 -38.10 11.68 -22.47
CA GLY A 456 -39.37 12.34 -22.19
C GLY A 456 -40.50 11.84 -23.09
N ARG A 457 -40.25 11.68 -24.39
CA ARG A 457 -41.23 11.14 -25.35
C ARG A 457 -41.62 9.69 -25.05
N ILE A 458 -40.64 8.82 -24.78
CA ILE A 458 -40.90 7.43 -24.41
C ILE A 458 -41.74 7.34 -23.13
N ARG A 459 -41.45 8.15 -22.12
CA ARG A 459 -42.24 8.19 -20.88
C ARG A 459 -43.66 8.69 -21.12
N GLN A 460 -43.85 9.71 -21.96
CA GLN A 460 -45.18 10.24 -22.35
C GLN A 460 -45.98 9.20 -23.15
N GLN A 461 -45.34 8.50 -24.10
CA GLN A 461 -45.96 7.41 -24.84
C GLN A 461 -46.36 6.25 -23.92
N ALA A 462 -45.51 5.92 -22.94
CA ALA A 462 -45.81 4.88 -21.97
C ALA A 462 -47.04 5.25 -21.09
N ARG A 463 -47.15 6.50 -20.65
CA ARG A 463 -48.35 7.00 -19.92
C ARG A 463 -49.64 6.89 -20.74
N GLN A 464 -49.58 7.27 -22.02
CA GLN A 464 -50.75 7.20 -22.92
C GLN A 464 -51.12 5.74 -23.19
N ALA A 465 -50.16 4.87 -23.42
CA ALA A 465 -50.39 3.46 -23.71
C ALA A 465 -50.85 2.65 -22.51
N ILE A 466 -50.38 3.02 -21.31
CA ILE A 466 -50.62 2.31 -20.07
C ILE A 466 -51.05 3.31 -18.97
N PRO A 467 -52.30 3.81 -18.98
CA PRO A 467 -52.84 4.61 -17.88
C PRO A 467 -52.79 3.84 -16.54
N ALA A 468 -52.85 4.52 -15.43
CA ALA A 468 -52.75 3.93 -14.08
C ALA A 468 -53.71 2.76 -13.86
N GLU A 469 -54.95 2.87 -14.30
CA GLU A 469 -55.97 1.83 -14.20
C GLU A 469 -55.61 0.57 -15.00
N ARG A 470 -55.06 0.74 -16.20
CA ARG A 470 -54.60 -0.39 -17.02
C ARG A 470 -53.35 -1.03 -16.41
N PHE A 471 -52.45 -0.25 -15.86
CA PHE A 471 -51.27 -0.75 -15.17
C PHE A 471 -51.66 -1.55 -13.94
N THR A 472 -52.57 -1.01 -13.12
CA THR A 472 -53.11 -1.68 -11.92
C THR A 472 -53.73 -3.02 -12.29
N ARG A 473 -54.62 -3.05 -13.28
CA ARG A 473 -55.24 -4.29 -13.75
C ARG A 473 -54.19 -5.32 -14.19
N LEU A 474 -53.24 -4.96 -15.04
CA LEU A 474 -52.24 -5.90 -15.55
C LEU A 474 -51.30 -6.38 -14.41
N TYR A 475 -50.93 -5.51 -13.50
CA TYR A 475 -49.91 -5.81 -12.51
C TYR A 475 -50.51 -6.40 -11.22
N LEU A 476 -51.59 -5.82 -10.68
CA LEU A 476 -52.20 -6.27 -9.43
C LEU A 476 -53.25 -7.35 -9.66
N ASP A 477 -54.23 -7.15 -10.58
CA ASP A 477 -55.35 -8.07 -10.73
C ASP A 477 -54.98 -9.30 -11.61
N GLU A 478 -54.35 -9.09 -12.74
CA GLU A 478 -53.89 -10.20 -13.62
C GLU A 478 -52.54 -10.79 -13.17
N HIS A 479 -51.96 -10.27 -12.11
CA HIS A 479 -50.70 -10.74 -11.52
C HIS A 479 -49.52 -10.85 -12.53
N ARG A 480 -49.50 -10.08 -13.62
CA ARG A 480 -48.40 -10.08 -14.58
C ARG A 480 -47.12 -9.49 -13.97
N SER A 481 -45.98 -10.05 -14.34
CA SER A 481 -44.69 -9.48 -14.00
C SER A 481 -44.40 -8.24 -14.86
N LEU A 482 -43.57 -7.32 -14.39
CA LEU A 482 -43.08 -6.17 -15.18
C LEU A 482 -42.44 -6.63 -16.51
N GLN A 483 -41.83 -7.80 -16.56
CA GLN A 483 -41.26 -8.35 -17.79
C GLN A 483 -42.34 -8.78 -18.78
N GLN A 484 -43.43 -9.40 -18.33
CA GLN A 484 -44.57 -9.75 -19.16
C GLN A 484 -45.31 -8.53 -19.69
N ILE A 485 -45.43 -7.48 -18.84
CA ILE A 485 -46.01 -6.19 -19.27
C ILE A 485 -45.06 -5.52 -20.28
N ALA A 486 -43.74 -5.58 -20.09
CA ALA A 486 -42.76 -5.05 -21.03
C ALA A 486 -42.87 -5.74 -22.41
N THR A 487 -43.00 -7.07 -22.43
CA THR A 487 -43.20 -7.84 -23.67
C THR A 487 -44.53 -7.50 -24.35
N LEU A 488 -45.60 -7.28 -23.57
CA LEU A 488 -46.93 -6.96 -24.10
C LEU A 488 -47.02 -5.54 -24.69
N THR A 489 -46.30 -4.59 -24.12
CA THR A 489 -46.44 -3.17 -24.39
C THR A 489 -45.29 -2.57 -25.19
N GLY A 490 -44.19 -3.29 -25.37
CA GLY A 490 -42.98 -2.84 -26.05
C GLY A 490 -42.11 -1.85 -25.23
N PHE A 491 -42.50 -1.46 -24.01
CA PHE A 491 -41.73 -0.58 -23.18
C PHE A 491 -40.70 -1.35 -22.31
N SER A 492 -39.56 -0.72 -22.07
CA SER A 492 -38.53 -1.35 -21.21
C SER A 492 -39.04 -1.51 -19.76
N ARG A 493 -38.56 -2.55 -19.06
CA ARG A 493 -38.87 -2.80 -17.65
C ARG A 493 -38.59 -1.58 -16.77
N ARG A 494 -37.54 -0.80 -17.10
CA ARG A 494 -37.17 0.43 -16.39
C ARG A 494 -38.26 1.49 -16.49
N VAL A 495 -38.76 1.74 -17.69
CA VAL A 495 -39.84 2.70 -17.90
C VAL A 495 -41.10 2.28 -17.14
N LEU A 496 -41.45 0.99 -17.14
CA LEU A 496 -42.59 0.47 -16.38
C LEU A 496 -42.37 0.55 -14.85
N THR A 497 -41.15 0.38 -14.36
CA THR A 497 -40.80 0.57 -12.94
C THR A 497 -40.99 2.03 -12.52
N ASP A 498 -40.53 2.96 -13.35
CA ASP A 498 -40.68 4.39 -13.10
C ASP A 498 -42.16 4.79 -13.16
N LEU A 499 -42.93 4.22 -14.09
CA LEU A 499 -44.35 4.45 -14.21
C LEU A 499 -45.15 3.92 -13.01
N ALA A 500 -44.82 2.73 -12.51
CA ALA A 500 -45.41 2.17 -11.29
C ALA A 500 -45.20 3.05 -10.08
N LYS A 501 -43.98 3.58 -9.92
CA LYS A 501 -43.65 4.55 -8.84
C LYS A 501 -44.44 5.84 -8.97
N GLU A 502 -44.58 6.34 -10.19
CA GLU A 502 -45.35 7.57 -10.49
C GLU A 502 -46.83 7.38 -10.17
N TYR A 503 -47.39 6.19 -10.45
CA TYR A 503 -48.77 5.84 -10.14
C TYR A 503 -49.00 5.41 -8.68
N GLY A 504 -47.96 5.39 -7.84
CA GLY A 504 -48.05 4.94 -6.45
C GLY A 504 -48.35 3.45 -6.30
N ILE A 505 -48.11 2.65 -7.36
CA ILE A 505 -48.37 1.20 -7.34
C ILE A 505 -47.19 0.50 -6.66
N PRO A 506 -47.39 -0.19 -5.53
CA PRO A 506 -46.33 -0.87 -4.83
C PRO A 506 -45.78 -2.03 -5.69
N LEU A 507 -44.47 -2.00 -5.93
CA LEU A 507 -43.80 -3.07 -6.65
C LEU A 507 -43.63 -4.28 -5.71
N ARG A 508 -43.94 -5.49 -6.24
CA ARG A 508 -43.78 -6.74 -5.51
C ARG A 508 -42.30 -6.87 -5.09
N GLU A 509 -42.09 -7.08 -3.80
CA GLU A 509 -40.78 -7.43 -3.29
C GLU A 509 -40.34 -8.77 -3.91
N GLY A 510 -39.10 -8.86 -4.36
CA GLY A 510 -38.46 -9.98 -5.07
C GLY A 510 -38.85 -11.40 -4.65
N PRO A 511 -38.04 -12.42 -4.74
CA PRO A 511 -38.39 -13.82 -5.00
C PRO A 511 -39.36 -14.53 -4.04
N LYS A 512 -39.99 -13.89 -3.08
CA LYS A 512 -40.95 -14.52 -2.14
C LYS A 512 -42.26 -14.98 -2.80
N ASP A 513 -42.70 -14.37 -3.91
CA ASP A 513 -43.94 -14.70 -4.61
C ASP A 513 -43.81 -15.79 -5.68
N TYR A 514 -42.61 -16.26 -6.02
CA TYR A 514 -42.38 -17.32 -6.99
C TYR A 514 -42.69 -18.73 -6.48
N LYS A 515 -43.04 -18.90 -5.20
CA LYS A 515 -43.37 -20.23 -4.62
C LYS A 515 -44.70 -20.85 -5.12
N ARG A 516 -45.47 -20.15 -5.94
CA ARG A 516 -46.82 -20.61 -6.37
C ARG A 516 -46.91 -21.15 -7.82
N ARG A 517 -45.83 -21.20 -8.60
CA ARG A 517 -45.85 -21.83 -9.93
C ARG A 517 -45.06 -23.13 -9.89
N GLY A 518 -45.81 -24.22 -10.06
CA GLY A 518 -45.45 -25.61 -10.21
C GLY A 518 -43.97 -25.98 -9.92
N THR A 519 -43.76 -26.75 -8.87
CA THR A 519 -42.49 -27.43 -8.62
C THR A 519 -42.15 -28.33 -9.80
N VAL A 520 -41.00 -28.12 -10.43
CA VAL A 520 -40.45 -29.06 -11.40
C VAL A 520 -39.95 -30.27 -10.62
N GLU A 521 -40.58 -31.43 -10.81
CA GLU A 521 -40.16 -32.65 -10.14
C GLU A 521 -38.80 -33.12 -10.66
N ARG A 522 -37.95 -33.55 -9.71
CA ARG A 522 -36.61 -34.04 -10.03
C ARG A 522 -36.64 -35.21 -11.02
N ALA A 523 -37.56 -36.16 -10.81
CA ALA A 523 -37.73 -37.32 -11.68
C ALA A 523 -38.11 -36.94 -13.12
N TRP A 524 -39.07 -36.01 -13.26
CA TRP A 524 -39.45 -35.49 -14.58
C TRP A 524 -38.31 -34.78 -15.28
N LEU A 525 -37.54 -33.95 -14.55
CA LEU A 525 -36.43 -33.22 -15.14
C LEU A 525 -35.30 -34.15 -15.59
N ILE A 526 -35.00 -35.19 -14.82
CA ILE A 526 -34.01 -36.22 -15.21
C ILE A 526 -34.50 -36.97 -16.44
N GLU A 527 -35.73 -37.45 -16.46
CA GLU A 527 -36.29 -38.17 -17.58
C GLU A 527 -36.24 -37.34 -18.86
N GLN A 528 -36.69 -36.08 -18.82
CA GLN A 528 -36.79 -35.25 -20.01
C GLN A 528 -35.41 -34.69 -20.45
N TYR A 529 -34.61 -34.22 -19.52
CA TYR A 529 -33.34 -33.56 -19.83
C TYR A 529 -32.19 -34.55 -20.07
N VAL A 530 -32.10 -35.59 -19.21
CA VAL A 530 -30.98 -36.55 -19.24
C VAL A 530 -31.29 -37.71 -20.18
N HIS A 531 -32.42 -38.42 -19.98
CA HIS A 531 -32.76 -39.62 -20.78
C HIS A 531 -33.28 -39.28 -22.15
N ARG A 532 -34.25 -38.39 -22.29
CA ARG A 532 -34.81 -37.97 -23.59
C ARG A 532 -34.01 -36.89 -24.29
N ARG A 533 -32.91 -36.40 -23.70
CA ARG A 533 -31.96 -35.44 -24.28
C ARG A 533 -32.57 -34.12 -24.75
N ARG A 534 -33.73 -33.72 -24.23
CA ARG A 534 -34.39 -32.46 -24.58
C ARG A 534 -33.56 -31.26 -24.11
N THR A 535 -33.77 -30.08 -24.72
CA THR A 535 -33.03 -28.87 -24.34
C THR A 535 -33.69 -28.13 -23.18
N LEU A 536 -32.89 -27.41 -22.36
CA LEU A 536 -33.47 -26.59 -21.29
C LEU A 536 -34.46 -25.53 -21.80
N PRO A 537 -34.25 -24.87 -22.96
CA PRO A 537 -35.25 -23.96 -23.52
C PRO A 537 -36.59 -24.63 -23.84
N ASP A 538 -36.59 -25.86 -24.36
CA ASP A 538 -37.82 -26.58 -24.65
C ASP A 538 -38.58 -26.97 -23.38
N LEU A 539 -37.85 -27.47 -22.38
CA LEU A 539 -38.42 -27.81 -21.08
C LEU A 539 -38.94 -26.58 -20.32
N ALA A 540 -38.24 -25.46 -20.45
CA ALA A 540 -38.68 -24.20 -19.86
C ALA A 540 -39.97 -23.68 -20.51
N ARG A 541 -40.10 -23.83 -21.85
CA ARG A 541 -41.30 -23.44 -22.58
C ARG A 541 -42.49 -24.32 -22.20
N GLU A 542 -42.29 -25.62 -22.08
CA GLU A 542 -43.32 -26.58 -21.65
C GLU A 542 -43.79 -26.33 -20.22
N ALA A 543 -42.84 -26.03 -19.31
CA ALA A 543 -43.14 -25.73 -17.92
C ALA A 543 -43.58 -24.27 -17.69
N GLY A 544 -43.76 -23.46 -18.75
CA GLY A 544 -44.21 -22.07 -18.65
C GLY A 544 -43.24 -21.15 -17.88
N MET A 545 -41.94 -21.43 -17.90
CA MET A 545 -40.92 -20.65 -17.18
C MET A 545 -39.75 -20.24 -18.09
N SER A 546 -38.88 -19.37 -17.57
CA SER A 546 -37.66 -18.98 -18.31
C SER A 546 -36.60 -20.08 -18.26
N THR A 547 -35.77 -20.17 -19.33
CA THR A 547 -34.62 -21.09 -19.37
C THR A 547 -33.68 -20.94 -18.16
N ALA A 548 -33.49 -19.70 -17.68
CA ALA A 548 -32.70 -19.43 -16.48
C ALA A 548 -33.32 -20.03 -15.21
N ASN A 549 -34.66 -20.05 -15.14
CA ASN A 549 -35.37 -20.66 -14.01
C ASN A 549 -35.31 -22.19 -14.08
N MET A 550 -35.45 -22.78 -15.26
CA MET A 550 -35.27 -24.22 -15.48
C MET A 550 -33.84 -24.66 -15.13
N ALA A 551 -32.82 -23.86 -15.48
CA ALA A 551 -31.44 -24.12 -15.08
C ALA A 551 -31.22 -24.04 -13.55
N ARG A 552 -31.93 -23.14 -12.82
CA ARG A 552 -31.92 -23.11 -11.36
C ARG A 552 -32.56 -24.38 -10.78
N TRP A 553 -33.67 -24.84 -11.32
CA TRP A 553 -34.29 -26.09 -10.91
C TRP A 553 -33.35 -27.28 -11.10
N ALA A 554 -32.66 -27.35 -12.25
CA ALA A 554 -31.67 -28.38 -12.51
C ALA A 554 -30.53 -28.32 -11.43
N LYS A 555 -30.06 -27.13 -11.07
CA LYS A 555 -29.08 -26.95 -10.01
C LYS A 555 -29.63 -27.35 -8.62
N THR A 556 -30.85 -26.98 -8.30
CA THR A 556 -31.53 -27.35 -7.03
C THR A 556 -31.71 -28.86 -6.89
N HIS A 557 -31.99 -29.54 -7.97
CA HIS A 557 -32.15 -30.99 -8.03
C HIS A 557 -30.84 -31.75 -8.27
N ASN A 558 -29.68 -31.04 -8.28
CA ASN A 558 -28.37 -31.62 -8.61
C ASN A 558 -28.32 -32.36 -9.94
N VAL A 559 -29.09 -31.89 -10.94
CA VAL A 559 -29.05 -32.40 -12.30
C VAL A 559 -27.96 -31.65 -13.07
N PRO A 560 -26.85 -32.31 -13.47
CA PRO A 560 -25.74 -31.64 -14.11
C PRO A 560 -26.13 -31.11 -15.49
N LEU A 561 -25.82 -29.84 -15.74
CA LEU A 561 -26.11 -29.19 -17.01
C LEU A 561 -25.04 -29.53 -18.03
N ARG A 562 -25.49 -29.69 -19.30
CA ARG A 562 -24.60 -29.86 -20.47
C ARG A 562 -23.71 -28.62 -20.63
N PRO A 563 -22.39 -28.77 -20.88
CA PRO A 563 -21.52 -27.65 -21.17
C PRO A 563 -21.93 -26.96 -22.49
N ARG A 564 -21.65 -25.67 -22.59
CA ARG A 564 -21.83 -24.87 -23.81
C ARG A 564 -20.93 -25.45 -24.92
N GLY A 565 -21.52 -25.91 -26.01
CA GLY A 565 -20.79 -26.45 -27.17
C GLY A 565 -21.03 -27.91 -27.51
N GLY A 566 -22.04 -28.57 -26.93
CA GLY A 566 -22.56 -29.84 -27.47
C GLY A 566 -21.77 -31.11 -27.15
N SER A 567 -21.00 -31.15 -26.06
CA SER A 567 -20.33 -32.38 -25.61
C SER A 567 -21.35 -33.42 -25.10
N SER A 568 -21.09 -34.68 -25.42
CA SER A 568 -22.02 -35.79 -25.32
C SER A 568 -22.57 -36.04 -23.91
N HIS A 569 -23.85 -36.43 -23.82
CA HIS A 569 -24.53 -36.91 -22.61
C HIS A 569 -23.80 -38.06 -21.89
N SER A 570 -23.00 -38.84 -22.59
CA SER A 570 -22.26 -39.96 -22.04
C SER A 570 -21.28 -39.57 -20.94
N GLN A 571 -20.67 -38.38 -21.00
CA GLN A 571 -19.78 -37.88 -19.93
C GLN A 571 -20.58 -37.45 -18.68
N VAL A 572 -21.75 -36.86 -18.87
CA VAL A 572 -22.64 -36.43 -17.77
C VAL A 572 -23.24 -37.64 -17.06
N LEU A 573 -23.66 -38.66 -17.81
CA LEU A 573 -24.18 -39.90 -17.26
C LEU A 573 -23.11 -40.71 -16.51
N ARG A 574 -21.88 -40.77 -17.02
CA ARG A 574 -20.76 -41.39 -16.30
C ARG A 574 -20.44 -40.66 -15.00
N ALA A 575 -20.48 -39.34 -14.97
CA ALA A 575 -20.25 -38.57 -13.75
C ALA A 575 -21.32 -38.80 -12.67
N ILE A 576 -22.60 -38.95 -13.08
CA ILE A 576 -23.70 -39.28 -12.16
C ILE A 576 -23.55 -40.71 -11.63
N ASP A 577 -23.19 -41.64 -12.48
CA ASP A 577 -23.02 -43.07 -12.12
C ASP A 577 -21.80 -43.24 -11.19
N GLN A 578 -20.69 -42.56 -11.46
CA GLN A 578 -19.54 -42.52 -10.58
C GLN A 578 -19.85 -41.88 -9.21
N ALA A 579 -20.61 -40.78 -9.17
CA ALA A 579 -20.99 -40.14 -7.92
C ALA A 579 -21.93 -41.01 -7.08
N SER A 580 -22.82 -41.81 -7.71
CA SER A 580 -23.71 -42.74 -6.98
C SER A 580 -22.98 -43.93 -6.38
N ARG A 581 -21.94 -44.43 -7.05
CA ARG A 581 -21.10 -45.58 -6.57
C ARG A 581 -19.94 -45.16 -5.65
N ALA A 582 -19.64 -43.88 -5.56
CA ALA A 582 -18.54 -43.39 -4.73
C ALA A 582 -18.85 -43.45 -3.25
N PRO A 583 -17.81 -43.64 -2.40
CA PRO A 583 -17.91 -43.53 -0.95
C PRO A 583 -18.59 -42.23 -0.53
N SER A 584 -19.49 -42.30 0.47
CA SER A 584 -20.28 -41.14 0.91
C SER A 584 -19.47 -39.90 1.21
N ILE A 585 -18.25 -40.07 1.74
CA ILE A 585 -17.32 -38.98 2.07
C ILE A 585 -16.84 -38.20 0.83
N LEU A 586 -16.79 -38.82 -0.37
CA LEU A 586 -16.30 -38.19 -1.60
C LEU A 586 -17.43 -37.55 -2.44
N ARG A 587 -18.69 -37.92 -2.16
CA ARG A 587 -19.85 -37.44 -2.95
C ARG A 587 -19.95 -35.92 -3.10
N PRO A 588 -19.69 -35.10 -2.04
CA PRO A 588 -19.73 -33.65 -2.18
C PRO A 588 -18.70 -33.10 -3.17
N ALA A 589 -17.51 -33.72 -3.25
CA ALA A 589 -16.41 -33.29 -4.14
C ALA A 589 -16.48 -33.85 -5.55
N LEU A 590 -17.41 -34.78 -5.85
CA LEU A 590 -17.59 -35.39 -7.17
C LEU A 590 -18.57 -34.62 -8.07
N GLY A 591 -19.21 -33.57 -7.56
CA GLY A 591 -20.17 -32.74 -8.29
C GLY A 591 -19.49 -31.68 -9.15
N GLY A 592 -19.00 -32.01 -10.35
CA GLY A 592 -18.48 -30.97 -11.25
C GLY A 592 -17.45 -31.45 -12.26
N GLN A 593 -17.21 -30.66 -13.31
CA GLN A 593 -16.23 -30.96 -14.33
C GLN A 593 -14.81 -31.07 -13.71
N GLY A 594 -14.05 -32.13 -14.03
CA GLY A 594 -12.71 -32.38 -13.54
C GLY A 594 -12.63 -32.81 -12.05
N ALA A 595 -13.74 -33.22 -11.43
CA ALA A 595 -13.78 -33.66 -10.03
C ALA A 595 -12.87 -34.85 -9.74
N SER A 596 -12.94 -35.89 -10.58
CA SER A 596 -12.11 -37.08 -10.46
C SER A 596 -10.61 -36.75 -10.59
N GLU A 597 -10.27 -35.89 -11.53
CA GLU A 597 -8.90 -35.44 -11.76
C GLU A 597 -8.34 -34.61 -10.57
N ARG A 598 -9.17 -33.73 -9.98
CA ARG A 598 -8.78 -32.99 -8.78
C ARG A 598 -8.49 -33.91 -7.60
N LEU A 599 -9.36 -34.91 -7.38
CA LEU A 599 -9.17 -35.90 -6.33
C LEU A 599 -7.90 -36.74 -6.55
N SER A 600 -7.63 -37.14 -7.79
CA SER A 600 -6.37 -37.85 -8.14
C SER A 600 -5.14 -36.98 -7.92
N ARG A 601 -5.20 -35.70 -8.26
CA ARG A 601 -4.11 -34.75 -7.99
C ARG A 601 -3.88 -34.52 -6.50
N PHE A 602 -4.94 -34.46 -5.70
CA PHE A 602 -4.81 -34.40 -4.24
C PHE A 602 -4.12 -35.67 -3.71
N ALA A 603 -4.53 -36.84 -4.16
CA ALA A 603 -3.92 -38.11 -3.75
C ALA A 603 -2.43 -38.15 -4.11
N ALA A 604 -2.07 -37.77 -5.32
CA ALA A 604 -0.68 -37.70 -5.75
C ALA A 604 0.13 -36.62 -4.97
N ALA A 605 -0.47 -35.47 -4.71
CA ALA A 605 0.18 -34.39 -3.96
C ALA A 605 0.47 -34.75 -2.50
N SER A 606 -0.29 -35.67 -1.90
CA SER A 606 -0.11 -36.12 -0.52
C SER A 606 1.21 -36.88 -0.27
N ASP A 607 1.88 -37.35 -1.33
CA ASP A 607 3.14 -38.09 -1.25
C ASP A 607 4.38 -37.15 -1.26
N TYR A 608 4.19 -35.84 -1.40
CA TYR A 608 5.27 -34.85 -1.43
C TYR A 608 5.38 -34.05 -0.11
N PRO A 609 6.59 -33.54 0.22
CA PRO A 609 6.82 -32.80 1.46
C PRO A 609 6.20 -31.39 1.47
N SER A 610 5.82 -30.85 0.32
CA SER A 610 5.18 -29.54 0.19
C SER A 610 4.36 -29.44 -1.09
N LEU A 611 3.42 -28.50 -1.16
CA LEU A 611 2.61 -28.25 -2.37
C LEU A 611 3.46 -27.71 -3.54
N GLY A 612 4.56 -27.00 -3.25
CA GLY A 612 5.52 -26.58 -4.27
C GLY A 612 6.25 -27.78 -4.91
N ALA A 613 6.74 -28.70 -4.08
CA ALA A 613 7.37 -29.94 -4.54
C ALA A 613 6.38 -30.83 -5.30
N ALA A 614 5.14 -30.94 -4.83
CA ALA A 614 4.07 -31.66 -5.50
C ALA A 614 3.74 -31.06 -6.87
N ALA A 615 3.61 -29.75 -6.97
CA ALA A 615 3.35 -29.06 -8.23
C ALA A 615 4.46 -29.29 -9.26
N SER A 616 5.73 -29.17 -8.84
CA SER A 616 6.89 -29.45 -9.69
C SER A 616 6.91 -30.90 -10.15
N GLY A 617 6.68 -31.86 -9.24
CA GLY A 617 6.69 -33.30 -9.57
C GLY A 617 5.52 -33.72 -10.48
N LEU A 618 4.39 -33.04 -10.42
CA LEU A 618 3.20 -33.30 -11.23
C LEU A 618 3.15 -32.46 -12.53
N GLY A 619 4.16 -31.61 -12.79
CA GLY A 619 4.18 -30.74 -13.97
C GLY A 619 3.09 -29.67 -13.96
N LEU A 620 2.68 -29.20 -12.78
CA LEU A 620 1.60 -28.23 -12.60
C LEU A 620 2.13 -26.92 -12.03
N ASN A 621 1.41 -25.83 -12.31
CA ASN A 621 1.65 -24.58 -11.61
C ASN A 621 1.19 -24.70 -10.15
N THR A 622 2.02 -24.25 -9.20
CA THR A 622 1.75 -24.33 -7.75
C THR A 622 0.42 -23.65 -7.39
N PHE A 623 0.14 -22.49 -7.98
CA PHE A 623 -1.11 -21.76 -7.74
C PHE A 623 -2.34 -22.58 -8.17
N THR A 624 -2.25 -23.26 -9.31
CA THR A 624 -3.32 -24.12 -9.83
C THR A 624 -3.58 -25.31 -8.89
N LEU A 625 -2.52 -25.96 -8.40
CA LEU A 625 -2.65 -27.08 -7.48
C LEU A 625 -3.27 -26.64 -6.15
N VAL A 626 -2.79 -25.51 -5.58
CA VAL A 626 -3.34 -24.93 -4.34
C VAL A 626 -4.83 -24.60 -4.50
N ALA A 627 -5.21 -23.96 -5.60
CA ALA A 627 -6.61 -23.62 -5.87
C ALA A 627 -7.51 -24.87 -5.96
N GLN A 628 -7.02 -25.95 -6.58
CA GLN A 628 -7.75 -27.21 -6.70
C GLN A 628 -7.91 -27.89 -5.34
N ILE A 629 -6.88 -27.93 -4.51
CA ILE A 629 -6.95 -28.51 -3.16
C ILE A 629 -7.88 -27.68 -2.26
N ASN A 630 -7.76 -26.36 -2.25
CA ASN A 630 -8.67 -25.48 -1.49
C ASN A 630 -10.13 -25.66 -1.91
N ARG A 631 -10.38 -25.97 -3.18
CA ARG A 631 -11.73 -26.28 -3.66
C ARG A 631 -12.23 -27.59 -3.09
N ILE A 632 -11.43 -28.66 -3.09
CA ILE A 632 -11.80 -29.95 -2.49
C ILE A 632 -12.04 -29.79 -0.99
N GLU A 633 -11.19 -29.08 -0.28
CA GLU A 633 -11.34 -28.82 1.16
C GLU A 633 -12.66 -28.12 1.48
N ARG A 634 -13.06 -27.17 0.65
CA ARG A 634 -14.35 -26.46 0.77
C ARG A 634 -15.55 -27.37 0.46
N GLU A 635 -15.43 -28.19 -0.59
CA GLU A 635 -16.48 -29.14 -1.01
C GLU A 635 -16.67 -30.26 0.04
N LEU A 636 -15.61 -30.65 0.75
CA LEU A 636 -15.63 -31.69 1.81
C LEU A 636 -15.78 -31.12 3.24
N GLY A 637 -15.83 -29.80 3.40
CA GLY A 637 -16.15 -29.14 4.65
C GLY A 637 -15.02 -29.08 5.67
N GLY A 638 -13.74 -29.24 5.26
CA GLY A 638 -12.61 -29.12 6.18
C GLY A 638 -11.25 -29.29 5.52
N PRO A 639 -10.15 -28.87 6.20
CA PRO A 639 -8.80 -28.98 5.68
C PRO A 639 -8.35 -30.42 5.53
N LEU A 640 -7.74 -30.76 4.41
CA LEU A 640 -7.19 -32.09 4.11
C LEU A 640 -5.69 -32.18 4.39
N LEU A 641 -4.99 -31.03 4.34
CA LEU A 641 -3.56 -30.93 4.52
C LEU A 641 -3.19 -29.92 5.60
N VAL A 642 -2.23 -30.26 6.45
CA VAL A 642 -1.46 -29.29 7.22
C VAL A 642 -0.33 -28.83 6.32
N ARG A 643 -0.27 -27.54 6.00
CA ARG A 643 0.71 -26.96 5.08
C ARG A 643 2.13 -27.09 5.64
N ALA A 644 3.12 -27.18 4.75
CA ALA A 644 4.52 -27.17 5.16
C ALA A 644 4.88 -25.81 5.78
N GLU A 645 5.55 -25.83 6.93
CA GLU A 645 6.11 -24.69 7.62
C GLU A 645 7.62 -24.85 7.78
N ARG A 646 8.33 -23.78 8.18
CA ARG A 646 9.79 -23.83 8.35
C ARG A 646 10.20 -25.03 9.23
N GLY A 647 10.91 -26.01 8.64
CA GLY A 647 11.40 -27.19 9.33
C GLY A 647 10.41 -28.35 9.52
N ARG A 648 9.15 -28.22 9.04
CA ARG A 648 8.15 -29.30 9.12
C ARG A 648 7.56 -29.59 7.73
N PRO A 649 7.57 -30.84 7.25
CA PRO A 649 6.93 -31.20 5.99
C PRO A 649 5.42 -31.15 6.08
N MET A 650 4.77 -31.03 4.94
CA MET A 650 3.32 -31.12 4.80
C MET A 650 2.82 -32.50 5.26
N THR A 651 1.70 -32.54 5.99
CA THR A 651 1.09 -33.76 6.50
C THR A 651 -0.42 -33.79 6.26
N LEU A 652 -0.99 -35.00 6.22
CA LEU A 652 -2.43 -35.18 6.09
C LEU A 652 -3.15 -34.96 7.42
N THR A 653 -4.25 -34.20 7.39
CA THR A 653 -5.18 -34.12 8.53
C THR A 653 -5.92 -35.45 8.74
N PRO A 654 -6.62 -35.66 9.87
CA PRO A 654 -7.46 -36.84 10.06
C PRO A 654 -8.52 -37.00 8.96
N LEU A 655 -9.10 -35.88 8.48
CA LEU A 655 -10.03 -35.88 7.34
C LEU A 655 -9.28 -36.24 6.04
N GLY A 656 -8.12 -35.66 5.79
CA GLY A 656 -7.28 -35.96 4.63
C GLY A 656 -6.91 -37.44 4.51
N LYS A 657 -6.57 -38.08 5.64
CA LYS A 657 -6.29 -39.55 5.68
C LYS A 657 -7.51 -40.37 5.29
N LYS A 658 -8.72 -40.02 5.78
CA LYS A 658 -9.98 -40.69 5.43
C LYS A 658 -10.31 -40.51 3.96
N VAL A 659 -10.15 -39.29 3.43
CA VAL A 659 -10.41 -38.94 2.03
C VAL A 659 -9.42 -39.66 1.12
N LEU A 660 -8.12 -39.69 1.42
CA LEU A 660 -7.11 -40.41 0.66
C LEU A 660 -7.41 -41.92 0.60
N LYS A 661 -7.77 -42.53 1.73
CA LYS A 661 -8.19 -43.95 1.77
C LYS A 661 -9.42 -44.22 0.89
N ALA A 662 -10.38 -43.30 0.90
CA ALA A 662 -11.58 -43.42 0.07
C ALA A 662 -11.28 -43.26 -1.42
N ILE A 663 -10.33 -42.37 -1.80
CA ILE A 663 -9.88 -42.19 -3.19
C ILE A 663 -9.16 -43.44 -3.68
N ARG A 664 -8.22 -43.99 -2.91
CA ARG A 664 -7.49 -45.22 -3.28
C ARG A 664 -8.45 -46.40 -3.46
N LYS A 665 -9.40 -46.61 -2.54
CA LYS A 665 -10.44 -47.62 -2.67
C LYS A 665 -11.33 -47.44 -3.91
N MET A 666 -11.59 -46.19 -4.30
CA MET A 666 -12.36 -45.92 -5.51
C MET A 666 -11.54 -46.20 -6.79
N GLN A 667 -10.23 -45.96 -6.76
CA GLN A 667 -9.29 -46.25 -7.88
C GLN A 667 -9.10 -47.77 -8.05
N ASP A 668 -8.94 -48.50 -6.95
CA ASP A 668 -8.81 -49.96 -6.97
C ASP A 668 -10.05 -50.66 -7.53
N ASN A 669 -11.25 -50.13 -7.25
CA ASN A 669 -12.50 -50.66 -7.78
C ASN A 669 -12.78 -50.23 -9.25
N THR A 670 -11.92 -49.44 -9.87
CA THR A 670 -12.07 -48.92 -11.23
C THR A 670 -11.09 -49.57 -12.23
N MET A 671 -10.11 -50.35 -11.74
CA MET A 671 -9.32 -51.23 -12.60
C MET A 671 -10.06 -52.56 -12.82
N PRO A 672 -10.21 -53.02 -14.11
CA PRO A 672 -10.86 -54.28 -14.45
C PRO A 672 -10.02 -55.46 -14.00
#